data_915090983a5e36ffc78ebb21b721e056
#
_entry.id   915090983a5e36ffc78ebb21b721e056
#
_cell.length_a   1.000
_cell.length_b   1.000
_cell.length_c   1.000
_cell.angle_alpha   90.00
_cell.angle_beta   90.00
_cell.angle_gamma   90.00
#
_symmetry.space_group_name_H-M   'P 1'
#
loop_
_entity.id
_entity.type
_entity.pdbx_description
1 polymer ?
#
loop_
_entity_poly.entity_id
_entity_poly.type
_entity_poly.pdbx_seq_one_letter_code
_entity_poly.pdbx_strand_id
1 'polypeptide(L)'
;MIGKIDCFLPCSNPNDLKETIKMLRRSKTIRQINLLVDSDFKVAERADDCTTIVVDNLLSTDTMRKVSENAEADYVLLALKSTPLVLGQHALDRLLRVATDTHAALVYSDYHAVVDGKREQHPVIDYQMGSLRDDFDFGSLLFIRADLLHEYVATCGKEGGHQFAFAGLYDLRLFLSRKGELFHINEYLYTAEEFDTRKSGERQFDYVNPRNREVQIEMEKAVTLHLEAVGACIDTHDYEAPNFDCEPFNCEASVVIPVYNRERTIADAVKSALQQEADFKYNVIVVNNHSSDHTGDILRELACERLIVIEPERTDLGIGGCWNVAVDDARCGRFAVQLDSDDLYSSPHTLQKIVDAFHEQHAAMIIGAYRMCDFELKTLPPGMIEHREWTEDNGCNNALRINGLGAPRAFFTPLLREIHFPNTSYGEDYALGLAFSRRYRIGRIYDELYLCRRWGGNSDAALSIEKVNANNLYKDRLRTIELKARRQLVSEKASLGGDDDLKRFFNQQLKQWEDARKRYQDLRDVKTKQLGILRVQYNPARMVSTGAKIDAHTLAQRPCFLCASNRPKEQLTKRLDDDFCLLVNPFPILPVHFTIPALHHEPQAILSHYGEVHKLLSRYKALMVFYNGPKCGASAPDHQHLQAGESGLVPLQREWKRMQKSLEPIVTLNEDNDVCLLRYFVVPALVIRSTSAESDEKLFHLVYKCLPLRDGETEPMMNIVAWREGRQYISVVIPREKHRPDCYSDEGEKRLLVSPGALDMSGLLIVPREEDFNKLTETQAETILKECGVTEKTMQEVVERIKENN
;
A
#
# COMPACT_ATOMS: atom_id res chain seq x y z
N MET A 1 42.59 13.65 -1.19
CA MET A 1 43.07 12.62 -0.25
C MET A 1 42.47 11.30 -0.67
N ILE A 2 43.22 10.22 -0.71
CA ILE A 2 42.70 8.87 -0.97
C ILE A 2 41.88 8.49 0.28
N GLY A 3 40.62 8.11 0.11
CA GLY A 3 39.72 7.73 1.22
C GLY A 3 40.25 6.55 2.04
N LYS A 4 39.78 6.39 3.25
CA LYS A 4 40.14 5.27 4.15
C LYS A 4 39.02 4.25 4.22
N ILE A 5 39.38 3.04 4.64
CA ILE A 5 38.50 1.87 4.68
C ILE A 5 38.56 1.24 6.08
N ASP A 6 37.40 1.00 6.67
CA ASP A 6 37.24 0.11 7.81
C ASP A 6 36.71 -1.24 7.36
N CYS A 7 37.38 -2.31 7.72
CA CYS A 7 36.99 -3.68 7.36
C CYS A 7 36.20 -4.33 8.48
N PHE A 8 35.14 -5.07 8.11
CA PHE A 8 34.34 -5.87 9.05
C PHE A 8 34.25 -7.30 8.50
N LEU A 9 34.82 -8.24 9.24
CA LEU A 9 34.96 -9.63 8.84
C LEU A 9 34.23 -10.54 9.82
N PRO A 10 33.22 -11.30 9.41
CA PRO A 10 32.63 -12.37 10.23
C PRO A 10 33.73 -13.39 10.58
N CYS A 11 33.79 -13.78 11.84
CA CYS A 11 34.90 -14.63 12.34
C CYS A 11 34.37 -15.69 13.29
N SER A 12 34.36 -16.93 12.83
CA SER A 12 34.09 -18.09 13.69
C SER A 12 35.38 -18.64 14.30
N ASN A 13 36.50 -18.58 13.55
CA ASN A 13 37.83 -18.98 14.00
C ASN A 13 38.90 -18.05 13.42
N PRO A 14 39.67 -17.28 14.20
CA PRO A 14 40.65 -16.33 13.71
C PRO A 14 41.76 -16.94 12.85
N ASN A 15 42.07 -18.23 13.07
CA ASN A 15 43.11 -18.91 12.27
C ASN A 15 42.71 -19.00 10.79
N ASP A 16 41.45 -19.14 10.48
CA ASP A 16 40.95 -19.23 9.12
C ASP A 16 41.08 -17.89 8.36
N LEU A 17 41.03 -16.76 9.09
CA LEU A 17 41.15 -15.42 8.53
C LEU A 17 42.60 -14.86 8.56
N LYS A 18 43.56 -15.60 9.09
CA LYS A 18 44.93 -15.10 9.33
C LYS A 18 45.61 -14.54 8.08
N GLU A 19 45.53 -15.22 6.95
CA GLU A 19 46.11 -14.73 5.69
C GLU A 19 45.27 -13.55 5.11
N THR A 20 43.95 -13.56 5.25
CA THR A 20 43.10 -12.43 4.86
C THR A 20 43.45 -11.17 5.66
N ILE A 21 43.59 -11.27 6.99
CA ILE A 21 43.99 -10.16 7.85
C ILE A 21 45.38 -9.64 7.49
N LYS A 22 46.34 -10.53 7.31
CA LYS A 22 47.68 -10.18 6.93
C LYS A 22 47.76 -9.46 5.56
N MET A 23 46.94 -9.86 4.63
CA MET A 23 46.84 -9.22 3.32
C MET A 23 46.21 -7.83 3.42
N LEU A 24 45.12 -7.67 4.14
CA LEU A 24 44.44 -6.37 4.39
C LEU A 24 45.40 -5.37 5.06
N ARG A 25 46.19 -5.79 6.06
CA ARG A 25 47.17 -4.94 6.76
C ARG A 25 48.30 -4.40 5.85
N ARG A 26 48.56 -5.02 4.72
CA ARG A 26 49.54 -4.51 3.76
C ARG A 26 49.04 -3.29 2.99
N SER A 27 47.76 -3.08 2.97
CA SER A 27 47.18 -1.93 2.27
C SER A 27 47.22 -0.67 3.16
N LYS A 28 47.75 0.42 2.57
CA LYS A 28 47.76 1.74 3.24
C LYS A 28 46.38 2.42 3.31
N THR A 29 45.41 1.90 2.59
CA THR A 29 44.04 2.43 2.60
C THR A 29 43.21 1.91 3.77
N ILE A 30 43.58 0.76 4.36
CA ILE A 30 42.90 0.20 5.54
C ILE A 30 43.25 1.03 6.77
N ARG A 31 42.24 1.50 7.49
CA ARG A 31 42.35 2.15 8.79
C ARG A 31 42.26 1.15 9.93
N GLN A 32 41.23 0.29 9.92
CA GLN A 32 40.97 -0.65 10.98
C GLN A 32 40.40 -1.97 10.44
N ILE A 33 40.66 -3.06 11.14
CA ILE A 33 40.05 -4.38 10.88
C ILE A 33 39.26 -4.77 12.13
N ASN A 34 37.96 -5.01 11.95
CA ASN A 34 37.01 -5.41 12.98
C ASN A 34 36.55 -6.84 12.69
N LEU A 35 36.57 -7.69 13.72
CA LEU A 35 36.07 -9.07 13.66
C LEU A 35 34.67 -9.11 14.24
N LEU A 36 33.69 -9.55 13.46
CA LEU A 36 32.32 -9.80 13.90
C LEU A 36 32.24 -11.24 14.41
N VAL A 37 32.01 -11.42 15.69
CA VAL A 37 32.04 -12.72 16.38
C VAL A 37 30.72 -12.99 17.09
N ASP A 38 30.38 -14.27 17.32
CA ASP A 38 29.24 -14.64 18.15
C ASP A 38 29.56 -14.50 19.68
N SER A 39 28.51 -14.62 20.49
CA SER A 39 28.63 -14.49 21.94
C SER A 39 29.51 -15.59 22.61
N ASP A 40 29.67 -16.73 21.94
CA ASP A 40 30.42 -17.88 22.45
C ASP A 40 31.92 -17.81 22.12
N PHE A 41 32.33 -16.76 21.40
CA PHE A 41 33.71 -16.54 20.98
C PHE A 41 34.67 -16.34 22.16
N LYS A 42 35.69 -17.20 22.29
CA LYS A 42 36.63 -17.16 23.41
C LYS A 42 37.66 -16.06 23.26
N VAL A 43 37.79 -15.18 24.25
CA VAL A 43 38.72 -14.05 24.30
C VAL A 43 40.20 -14.47 24.09
N ALA A 44 40.56 -15.72 24.41
CA ALA A 44 41.91 -16.26 24.23
C ALA A 44 42.33 -16.44 22.76
N GLU A 45 41.38 -16.36 21.82
CA GLU A 45 41.61 -16.55 20.40
C GLU A 45 41.69 -15.21 19.63
N ARG A 46 41.86 -14.09 20.30
CA ARG A 46 41.94 -12.77 19.68
C ARG A 46 43.16 -12.68 18.74
N ALA A 47 42.89 -12.22 17.52
CA ALA A 47 43.96 -11.81 16.63
C ALA A 47 44.56 -10.48 17.11
N ASP A 48 45.88 -10.42 17.25
CA ASP A 48 46.59 -9.19 17.66
C ASP A 48 46.21 -8.04 16.68
N ASP A 49 45.96 -6.86 17.25
CA ASP A 49 45.61 -5.61 16.54
C ASP A 49 44.27 -5.62 15.74
N CYS A 50 43.33 -6.50 16.01
CA CYS A 50 41.96 -6.44 15.49
C CYS A 50 40.97 -6.12 16.61
N THR A 51 39.98 -5.28 16.33
CA THR A 51 38.87 -5.04 17.26
C THR A 51 37.84 -6.15 17.13
N THR A 52 37.35 -6.64 18.26
CA THR A 52 36.33 -7.69 18.27
C THR A 52 34.97 -7.09 18.64
N ILE A 53 33.97 -7.34 17.82
CA ILE A 53 32.58 -6.87 17.99
C ILE A 53 31.67 -8.08 18.06
N VAL A 54 30.97 -8.23 19.20
CA VAL A 54 30.00 -9.33 19.39
C VAL A 54 28.70 -9.02 18.65
N VAL A 55 28.25 -9.96 17.82
CA VAL A 55 27.00 -9.88 17.05
C VAL A 55 26.22 -11.18 17.16
N ASP A 56 24.92 -11.10 17.25
CA ASP A 56 24.06 -12.29 17.34
C ASP A 56 23.70 -12.86 15.96
N ASN A 57 23.46 -11.98 15.00
CA ASN A 57 23.16 -12.34 13.62
C ASN A 57 23.73 -11.29 12.65
N LEU A 58 24.61 -11.72 11.75
CA LEU A 58 25.24 -10.86 10.76
C LEU A 58 24.23 -10.01 9.94
N LEU A 59 23.05 -10.54 9.69
CA LEU A 59 22.03 -9.93 8.85
C LEU A 59 21.08 -8.98 9.61
N SER A 60 21.24 -8.82 10.92
CA SER A 60 20.33 -8.02 11.74
C SER A 60 20.59 -6.51 11.63
N THR A 61 19.58 -5.71 11.92
CA THR A 61 19.71 -4.24 12.07
C THR A 61 20.68 -3.88 13.20
N ASP A 62 20.72 -4.68 14.28
CA ASP A 62 21.65 -4.47 15.40
C ASP A 62 23.11 -4.60 14.95
N THR A 63 23.41 -5.58 14.11
CA THR A 63 24.76 -5.72 13.51
C THR A 63 25.11 -4.53 12.63
N MET A 64 24.18 -4.06 11.78
CA MET A 64 24.41 -2.85 10.97
C MET A 64 24.67 -1.62 11.85
N ARG A 65 23.98 -1.49 12.97
CA ARG A 65 24.23 -0.44 13.97
C ARG A 65 25.63 -0.55 14.57
N LYS A 66 26.03 -1.74 15.01
CA LYS A 66 27.37 -1.98 15.57
C LYS A 66 28.49 -1.72 14.55
N VAL A 67 28.27 -2.10 13.29
CA VAL A 67 29.20 -1.77 12.18
C VAL A 67 29.30 -0.27 12.01
N SER A 68 28.16 0.45 11.98
CA SER A 68 28.12 1.90 11.87
C SER A 68 28.84 2.60 13.03
N GLU A 69 28.59 2.19 14.27
CA GLU A 69 29.22 2.77 15.48
C GLU A 69 30.76 2.62 15.49
N ASN A 70 31.30 1.63 14.80
CA ASN A 70 32.74 1.36 14.70
C ASN A 70 33.36 1.76 13.37
N ALA A 71 32.59 2.34 12.46
CA ALA A 71 33.03 2.85 11.16
C ALA A 71 33.35 4.35 11.27
N GLU A 72 34.66 4.71 11.23
CA GLU A 72 35.15 6.10 11.24
C GLU A 72 35.80 6.49 9.90
N ALA A 73 36.05 5.51 9.02
CA ALA A 73 36.60 5.71 7.69
C ALA A 73 35.53 6.18 6.70
N ASP A 74 35.93 6.65 5.51
CA ASP A 74 35.02 7.09 4.45
C ASP A 74 34.17 5.95 3.88
N TYR A 75 34.73 4.73 3.94
CA TYR A 75 34.11 3.52 3.38
C TYR A 75 34.21 2.34 4.35
N VAL A 76 33.23 1.47 4.28
CA VAL A 76 33.16 0.19 4.99
C VAL A 76 33.31 -0.95 3.97
N LEU A 77 34.29 -1.85 4.21
CA LEU A 77 34.38 -3.14 3.54
C LEU A 77 33.74 -4.19 4.44
N LEU A 78 32.56 -4.67 4.08
CA LEU A 78 31.82 -5.68 4.82
C LEU A 78 31.92 -7.04 4.12
N ALA A 79 32.52 -8.04 4.77
CA ALA A 79 32.43 -9.41 4.30
C ALA A 79 31.14 -10.08 4.79
N LEU A 80 30.53 -10.91 3.95
CA LEU A 80 29.25 -11.58 4.25
C LEU A 80 29.42 -13.02 4.73
N LYS A 81 30.63 -13.56 4.68
CA LYS A 81 30.96 -14.96 5.06
C LYS A 81 32.19 -15.00 5.94
N SER A 82 32.24 -15.96 6.84
CA SER A 82 33.39 -16.23 7.71
C SER A 82 34.49 -17.07 7.04
N THR A 83 34.50 -17.13 5.70
CA THR A 83 35.47 -17.90 4.90
C THR A 83 36.67 -17.06 4.52
N PRO A 84 37.85 -17.68 4.27
CA PRO A 84 39.00 -16.98 3.79
C PRO A 84 38.75 -16.23 2.48
N LEU A 85 39.28 -15.02 2.38
CA LEU A 85 39.22 -14.18 1.20
C LEU A 85 40.64 -13.95 0.68
N VAL A 86 40.86 -14.08 -0.63
CA VAL A 86 42.10 -13.73 -1.31
C VAL A 86 41.80 -12.59 -2.27
N LEU A 87 42.27 -11.37 -1.92
CA LEU A 87 42.13 -10.21 -2.79
C LEU A 87 43.05 -10.31 -4.00
N GLY A 88 42.55 -9.91 -5.17
CA GLY A 88 43.31 -9.72 -6.38
C GLY A 88 44.30 -8.56 -6.31
N GLN A 89 45.18 -8.44 -7.29
CA GLN A 89 46.11 -7.33 -7.35
C GLN A 89 45.38 -5.99 -7.43
N HIS A 90 45.71 -5.05 -6.53
CA HIS A 90 45.11 -3.73 -6.42
C HIS A 90 43.55 -3.72 -6.25
N ALA A 91 42.93 -4.80 -5.77
CA ALA A 91 41.51 -4.89 -5.65
C ALA A 91 40.89 -3.79 -4.76
N LEU A 92 41.52 -3.49 -3.58
CA LEU A 92 41.04 -2.42 -2.70
C LEU A 92 41.20 -1.03 -3.35
N ASP A 93 42.33 -0.79 -4.05
CA ASP A 93 42.51 0.50 -4.75
C ASP A 93 41.48 0.66 -5.87
N ARG A 94 41.12 -0.45 -6.54
CA ARG A 94 40.08 -0.46 -7.59
C ARG A 94 38.70 -0.17 -7.03
N LEU A 95 38.29 -0.85 -5.97
CA LEU A 95 37.02 -0.61 -5.26
C LEU A 95 36.91 0.85 -4.80
N LEU A 96 37.93 1.36 -4.14
CA LEU A 96 38.01 2.72 -3.62
C LEU A 96 37.94 3.77 -4.73
N ARG A 97 38.70 3.55 -5.82
CA ARG A 97 38.67 4.46 -6.98
C ARG A 97 37.30 4.53 -7.61
N VAL A 98 36.67 3.38 -7.90
CA VAL A 98 35.35 3.33 -8.52
C VAL A 98 34.32 4.00 -7.59
N ALA A 99 34.31 3.67 -6.29
CA ALA A 99 33.39 4.30 -5.33
C ALA A 99 33.55 5.82 -5.26
N THR A 100 34.80 6.31 -5.32
CA THR A 100 35.08 7.76 -5.31
C THR A 100 34.66 8.43 -6.62
N ASP A 101 35.00 7.82 -7.77
CA ASP A 101 34.73 8.43 -9.09
C ASP A 101 33.23 8.43 -9.43
N THR A 102 32.48 7.42 -8.99
CA THR A 102 31.04 7.28 -9.27
C THR A 102 30.14 7.84 -8.16
N HIS A 103 30.67 8.12 -6.96
CA HIS A 103 29.88 8.42 -5.77
C HIS A 103 28.83 7.35 -5.44
N ALA A 104 29.08 6.10 -5.82
CA ALA A 104 28.16 4.98 -5.58
C ALA A 104 27.88 4.80 -4.09
N ALA A 105 26.64 4.44 -3.75
CA ALA A 105 26.23 4.13 -2.39
C ALA A 105 26.83 2.80 -1.90
N LEU A 106 26.98 1.84 -2.83
CA LEU A 106 27.58 0.54 -2.62
C LEU A 106 28.30 0.12 -3.89
N VAL A 107 29.45 -0.54 -3.76
CA VAL A 107 30.20 -1.16 -4.87
C VAL A 107 30.40 -2.63 -4.59
N TYR A 108 30.28 -3.47 -5.60
CA TYR A 108 30.50 -4.92 -5.57
C TYR A 108 31.14 -5.39 -6.87
N SER A 109 31.64 -6.61 -6.92
CA SER A 109 32.37 -7.10 -8.11
C SER A 109 32.15 -8.57 -8.36
N ASP A 110 32.48 -9.02 -9.57
CA ASP A 110 32.71 -10.43 -9.86
C ASP A 110 33.80 -11.02 -8.98
N TYR A 111 33.77 -12.32 -8.77
CA TYR A 111 34.79 -13.02 -7.98
C TYR A 111 35.06 -14.42 -8.51
N HIS A 112 36.10 -15.04 -8.01
CA HIS A 112 36.33 -16.47 -8.22
C HIS A 112 35.79 -17.24 -7.01
N ALA A 113 34.90 -18.18 -7.27
CA ALA A 113 34.42 -19.12 -6.26
C ALA A 113 35.37 -20.32 -6.20
N VAL A 114 35.62 -20.80 -4.97
CA VAL A 114 36.29 -22.12 -4.77
C VAL A 114 35.23 -23.08 -4.29
N VAL A 115 34.86 -24.03 -5.16
CA VAL A 115 33.87 -25.08 -4.89
C VAL A 115 34.60 -26.42 -4.96
N ASP A 116 34.55 -27.23 -3.91
CA ASP A 116 35.22 -28.52 -3.79
C ASP A 116 36.72 -28.44 -4.16
N GLY A 117 37.38 -27.34 -3.73
CA GLY A 117 38.80 -27.07 -4.00
C GLY A 117 39.13 -26.62 -5.43
N LYS A 118 38.16 -26.46 -6.31
CA LYS A 118 38.33 -25.92 -7.67
C LYS A 118 37.96 -24.45 -7.74
N ARG A 119 38.83 -23.66 -8.36
CA ARG A 119 38.57 -22.24 -8.59
C ARG A 119 37.83 -22.06 -9.92
N GLU A 120 36.64 -21.45 -9.84
CA GLU A 120 35.78 -21.17 -10.97
C GLU A 120 35.44 -19.67 -11.03
N GLN A 121 35.13 -19.14 -12.21
CA GLN A 121 34.64 -17.80 -12.38
C GLN A 121 33.20 -17.71 -11.90
N HIS A 122 32.88 -16.71 -11.07
CA HIS A 122 31.57 -16.42 -10.62
C HIS A 122 31.19 -14.96 -10.95
N PRO A 123 30.69 -14.71 -12.19
CA PRO A 123 30.18 -13.42 -12.56
C PRO A 123 28.87 -13.16 -11.81
N VAL A 124 28.70 -11.92 -11.33
CA VAL A 124 27.42 -11.43 -10.78
C VAL A 124 26.71 -10.53 -11.81
N ILE A 125 25.57 -9.97 -11.48
CA ILE A 125 24.78 -9.16 -12.41
C ILE A 125 24.64 -7.72 -11.92
N ASP A 126 24.37 -6.80 -12.87
CA ASP A 126 24.10 -5.40 -12.58
C ASP A 126 22.82 -5.25 -11.77
N TYR A 127 22.87 -4.43 -10.73
CA TYR A 127 21.70 -4.08 -9.93
C TYR A 127 20.78 -3.14 -10.71
N GLN A 128 19.50 -3.46 -10.71
CA GLN A 128 18.44 -2.65 -11.31
C GLN A 128 17.47 -2.14 -10.23
N MET A 129 16.68 -1.11 -10.54
CA MET A 129 15.63 -0.64 -9.64
C MET A 129 14.70 -1.77 -9.17
N GLY A 130 14.44 -2.76 -10.03
CA GLY A 130 13.62 -3.94 -9.73
C GLY A 130 14.37 -5.13 -9.15
N SER A 131 15.66 -5.03 -8.84
CA SER A 131 16.41 -6.10 -8.17
C SER A 131 16.04 -6.24 -6.69
N LEU A 132 14.71 -6.39 -6.43
CA LEU A 132 14.13 -6.42 -5.09
C LEU A 132 14.14 -7.80 -4.43
N ARG A 133 14.47 -8.86 -5.15
CA ARG A 133 14.55 -10.21 -4.58
C ARG A 133 15.60 -10.27 -3.48
N ASP A 134 15.28 -10.95 -2.39
CA ASP A 134 16.14 -11.05 -1.20
C ASP A 134 17.40 -11.92 -1.43
N ASP A 135 17.39 -12.77 -2.43
CA ASP A 135 18.49 -13.64 -2.87
C ASP A 135 19.40 -13.00 -3.94
N PHE A 136 19.39 -11.66 -4.11
CA PHE A 136 20.27 -10.99 -5.06
C PHE A 136 21.74 -11.20 -4.68
N ASP A 137 22.52 -11.73 -5.60
CA ASP A 137 23.94 -12.05 -5.37
C ASP A 137 24.85 -10.85 -5.61
N PHE A 138 25.40 -10.30 -4.54
CA PHE A 138 26.45 -9.27 -4.54
C PHE A 138 27.87 -9.85 -4.42
N GLY A 139 28.00 -11.17 -4.37
CA GLY A 139 29.23 -11.84 -3.93
C GLY A 139 29.41 -11.80 -2.41
N SER A 140 30.65 -12.01 -1.97
CA SER A 140 31.01 -12.11 -0.54
C SER A 140 31.51 -10.81 0.07
N LEU A 141 31.69 -9.74 -0.72
CA LEU A 141 32.19 -8.43 -0.28
C LEU A 141 31.27 -7.29 -0.70
N LEU A 142 30.90 -6.45 0.25
CA LEU A 142 30.23 -5.19 0.02
C LEU A 142 31.13 -4.02 0.37
N PHE A 143 31.24 -3.04 -0.53
CA PHE A 143 31.99 -1.82 -0.31
C PHE A 143 31.01 -0.64 -0.22
N ILE A 144 30.77 -0.15 1.00
CA ILE A 144 29.66 0.75 1.35
C ILE A 144 30.19 2.12 1.75
N ARG A 145 29.54 3.19 1.34
CA ARG A 145 29.81 4.54 1.87
C ARG A 145 29.40 4.62 3.34
N ALA A 146 30.34 5.02 4.20
CA ALA A 146 30.12 5.05 5.64
C ALA A 146 29.06 6.10 6.06
N ASP A 147 29.03 7.27 5.39
CA ASP A 147 28.03 8.33 5.66
C ASP A 147 26.59 7.84 5.44
N LEU A 148 26.35 7.04 4.40
CA LEU A 148 25.03 6.46 4.12
C LEU A 148 24.67 5.34 5.11
N LEU A 149 25.64 4.57 5.60
CA LEU A 149 25.41 3.60 6.66
C LEU A 149 25.04 4.29 7.97
N HIS A 150 25.68 5.40 8.32
CA HIS A 150 25.31 6.21 9.49
C HIS A 150 23.90 6.81 9.35
N GLU A 151 23.57 7.31 8.16
CA GLU A 151 22.22 7.83 7.86
C GLU A 151 21.14 6.74 8.01
N TYR A 152 21.40 5.52 7.51
CA TYR A 152 20.52 4.39 7.69
C TYR A 152 20.26 4.08 9.16
N VAL A 153 21.31 3.93 9.95
CA VAL A 153 21.21 3.60 11.38
C VAL A 153 20.47 4.71 12.14
N ALA A 154 20.72 5.97 11.81
CA ALA A 154 19.99 7.09 12.39
C ALA A 154 18.48 7.07 12.06
N THR A 155 18.10 6.52 10.90
CA THR A 155 16.70 6.32 10.51
C THR A 155 16.05 5.19 11.32
N CYS A 156 16.75 4.07 11.53
CA CYS A 156 16.27 2.95 12.34
C CYS A 156 16.11 3.30 13.83
N GLY A 157 16.91 4.23 14.36
CA GLY A 157 16.88 4.66 15.77
C GLY A 157 15.79 5.67 16.13
N LYS A 158 15.02 6.18 15.16
CA LYS A 158 13.89 7.11 15.39
C LYS A 158 12.68 6.38 15.97
N GLU A 159 11.81 7.11 16.66
CA GLU A 159 10.52 6.60 17.09
C GLU A 159 9.71 6.10 15.85
N GLY A 160 9.29 4.84 15.89
CA GLY A 160 8.71 4.16 14.73
C GLY A 160 9.73 3.53 13.76
N GLY A 161 11.04 3.61 14.03
CA GLY A 161 12.07 2.93 13.25
C GLY A 161 11.99 1.40 13.33
N HIS A 162 12.36 0.73 12.24
CA HIS A 162 12.23 -0.73 12.14
C HIS A 162 13.50 -1.45 12.63
N GLN A 163 13.30 -2.51 13.40
CA GLN A 163 14.35 -3.39 13.88
C GLN A 163 14.10 -4.80 13.33
N PHE A 164 15.04 -5.33 12.56
CA PHE A 164 14.97 -6.65 11.93
C PHE A 164 16.03 -7.57 12.52
N ALA A 165 15.63 -8.77 12.89
CA ALA A 165 16.55 -9.82 13.32
C ALA A 165 17.26 -10.49 12.12
N PHE A 166 16.61 -10.55 10.96
CA PHE A 166 17.07 -11.25 9.78
C PHE A 166 17.17 -10.36 8.53
N ALA A 167 16.35 -9.30 8.42
CA ALA A 167 16.27 -8.49 7.23
C ALA A 167 17.05 -7.16 7.30
N GLY A 168 17.90 -6.93 8.31
CA GLY A 168 18.61 -5.65 8.48
C GLY A 168 19.56 -5.32 7.35
N LEU A 169 20.33 -6.29 6.84
CA LEU A 169 21.21 -6.09 5.69
C LEU A 169 20.40 -5.90 4.38
N TYR A 170 19.28 -6.61 4.24
CA TYR A 170 18.38 -6.45 3.10
C TYR A 170 17.74 -5.06 3.09
N ASP A 171 17.27 -4.58 4.23
CA ASP A 171 16.71 -3.24 4.38
C ASP A 171 17.76 -2.14 4.15
N LEU A 172 18.99 -2.31 4.66
CA LEU A 172 20.13 -1.43 4.36
C LEU A 172 20.37 -1.34 2.85
N ARG A 173 20.42 -2.46 2.14
CA ARG A 173 20.60 -2.51 0.69
C ARG A 173 19.51 -1.72 -0.04
N LEU A 174 18.24 -1.92 0.35
CA LEU A 174 17.10 -1.20 -0.22
C LEU A 174 17.16 0.31 0.12
N PHE A 175 17.63 0.67 1.31
CA PHE A 175 17.90 2.06 1.67
C PHE A 175 18.98 2.67 0.78
N LEU A 176 20.13 2.00 0.62
CA LEU A 176 21.23 2.47 -0.20
C LEU A 176 20.82 2.67 -1.66
N SER A 177 19.98 1.78 -2.22
CA SER A 177 19.46 1.91 -3.60
C SER A 177 18.60 3.16 -3.83
N ARG A 178 18.03 3.76 -2.76
CA ARG A 178 17.31 5.05 -2.82
C ARG A 178 18.23 6.27 -2.69
N LYS A 179 19.47 6.06 -2.21
CA LYS A 179 20.43 7.15 -1.93
C LYS A 179 21.51 7.32 -2.99
N GLY A 180 21.76 6.27 -3.76
CA GLY A 180 22.76 6.30 -4.83
C GLY A 180 22.79 4.98 -5.60
N GLU A 181 23.67 4.92 -6.56
CA GLU A 181 23.87 3.72 -7.39
C GLU A 181 24.51 2.58 -6.56
N LEU A 182 24.05 1.34 -6.79
CA LEU A 182 24.71 0.12 -6.36
C LEU A 182 25.53 -0.37 -7.56
N PHE A 183 26.82 -0.03 -7.58
CA PHE A 183 27.66 -0.13 -8.75
C PHE A 183 28.37 -1.49 -8.83
N HIS A 184 28.18 -2.21 -9.93
CA HIS A 184 28.87 -3.46 -10.24
C HIS A 184 30.17 -3.20 -10.99
N ILE A 185 31.27 -3.75 -10.49
CA ILE A 185 32.56 -3.80 -11.23
C ILE A 185 32.65 -5.18 -11.88
N ASN A 186 32.53 -5.22 -13.17
CA ASN A 186 32.64 -6.40 -14.01
C ASN A 186 34.12 -6.86 -14.12
N GLU A 187 34.75 -7.11 -12.97
CA GLU A 187 36.13 -7.55 -12.81
C GLU A 187 36.22 -8.53 -11.64
N TYR A 188 37.01 -9.60 -11.78
CA TYR A 188 37.20 -10.62 -10.73
C TYR A 188 38.19 -10.10 -9.67
N LEU A 189 37.71 -9.34 -8.71
CA LEU A 189 38.57 -8.64 -7.75
C LEU A 189 39.01 -9.47 -6.55
N TYR A 190 38.40 -10.63 -6.30
CA TYR A 190 38.77 -11.51 -5.19
C TYR A 190 38.42 -12.98 -5.47
N THR A 191 38.90 -13.86 -4.57
CA THR A 191 38.54 -15.29 -4.53
C THR A 191 37.94 -15.58 -3.16
N ALA A 192 36.81 -16.28 -3.10
CA ALA A 192 36.15 -16.72 -1.88
C ALA A 192 35.78 -18.21 -1.94
N GLU A 193 35.81 -18.89 -0.80
CA GLU A 193 35.31 -20.25 -0.69
C GLU A 193 33.79 -20.25 -0.59
N GLU A 194 33.18 -21.13 -1.35
CA GLU A 194 31.72 -21.29 -1.37
C GLU A 194 31.32 -22.59 -0.65
N PHE A 195 30.56 -22.44 0.44
CA PHE A 195 29.91 -23.53 1.13
C PHE A 195 28.40 -23.35 1.06
N ASP A 196 27.67 -24.41 0.80
CA ASP A 196 26.21 -24.38 0.92
C ASP A 196 25.79 -24.41 2.39
N THR A 197 25.47 -23.24 2.93
CA THR A 197 25.07 -23.08 4.34
C THR A 197 23.56 -23.13 4.53
N ARG A 198 22.78 -23.38 3.48
CA ARG A 198 21.31 -23.38 3.55
C ARG A 198 20.77 -24.59 4.28
N LYS A 199 19.82 -24.34 5.19
CA LYS A 199 19.17 -25.41 5.97
C LYS A 199 18.32 -26.37 5.11
N SER A 200 17.85 -25.91 3.95
CA SER A 200 17.04 -26.71 3.02
C SER A 200 17.86 -27.64 2.14
N GLY A 201 19.11 -27.31 1.86
CA GLY A 201 19.95 -28.00 0.87
C GLY A 201 19.53 -27.78 -0.60
N GLU A 202 18.47 -27.00 -0.85
CA GLU A 202 17.91 -26.76 -2.18
C GLU A 202 17.86 -25.26 -2.52
N ARG A 203 18.54 -24.90 -3.61
CA ARG A 203 18.66 -23.50 -4.05
C ARG A 203 17.33 -22.88 -4.50
N GLN A 204 16.53 -23.65 -5.18
CA GLN A 204 15.44 -23.13 -6.00
C GLN A 204 14.21 -22.72 -5.21
N PHE A 205 13.95 -23.34 -4.04
CA PHE A 205 12.72 -23.17 -3.28
C PHE A 205 12.91 -22.70 -1.83
N ASP A 206 14.10 -22.18 -1.50
CA ASP A 206 14.41 -21.75 -0.13
C ASP A 206 13.51 -20.59 0.33
N TYR A 207 13.14 -19.71 -0.61
CA TYR A 207 12.28 -18.55 -0.37
C TYR A 207 10.81 -18.90 -0.01
N VAL A 208 10.37 -20.14 -0.25
CA VAL A 208 9.02 -20.63 0.12
C VAL A 208 9.07 -21.72 1.20
N ASN A 209 10.24 -22.04 1.74
CA ASN A 209 10.40 -23.09 2.73
C ASN A 209 9.75 -22.69 4.08
N PRO A 210 8.77 -23.43 4.61
CA PRO A 210 8.10 -23.10 5.86
C PRO A 210 9.02 -22.95 7.08
N ARG A 211 10.22 -23.57 7.04
CA ARG A 211 11.22 -23.45 8.11
C ARG A 211 11.84 -22.06 8.22
N ASN A 212 11.72 -21.25 7.17
CA ASN A 212 12.25 -19.89 7.10
C ASN A 212 11.15 -18.82 7.23
N ARG A 213 9.96 -19.17 7.79
CA ARG A 213 8.79 -18.27 7.82
C ARG A 213 9.06 -16.93 8.52
N GLU A 214 9.77 -16.92 9.61
CA GLU A 214 10.13 -15.68 10.32
C GLU A 214 11.01 -14.75 9.47
N VAL A 215 12.00 -15.32 8.78
CA VAL A 215 12.85 -14.60 7.84
C VAL A 215 12.01 -13.99 6.71
N GLN A 216 11.11 -14.80 6.12
CA GLN A 216 10.23 -14.35 5.03
C GLN A 216 9.34 -13.18 5.44
N ILE A 217 8.78 -13.21 6.65
CA ILE A 217 7.93 -12.12 7.18
C ILE A 217 8.73 -10.81 7.29
N GLU A 218 9.96 -10.86 7.81
CA GLU A 218 10.79 -9.66 7.89
C GLU A 218 11.21 -9.14 6.52
N MET A 219 11.60 -10.03 5.59
CA MET A 219 11.96 -9.64 4.22
C MET A 219 10.77 -9.00 3.48
N GLU A 220 9.55 -9.56 3.66
CA GLU A 220 8.31 -8.97 3.12
C GLU A 220 8.08 -7.57 3.69
N LYS A 221 8.22 -7.39 5.01
CA LYS A 221 8.07 -6.09 5.65
C LYS A 221 9.10 -5.07 5.12
N ALA A 222 10.36 -5.47 4.97
CA ALA A 222 11.41 -4.58 4.46
C ALA A 222 11.14 -4.13 3.01
N VAL A 223 10.73 -5.05 2.12
CA VAL A 223 10.39 -4.67 0.73
C VAL A 223 9.15 -3.80 0.68
N THR A 224 8.13 -4.05 1.51
CA THR A 224 6.91 -3.22 1.57
C THR A 224 7.24 -1.77 1.95
N LEU A 225 8.06 -1.56 2.99
CA LEU A 225 8.56 -0.24 3.38
C LEU A 225 9.34 0.46 2.26
N HIS A 226 10.13 -0.32 1.50
CA HIS A 226 10.82 0.23 0.33
C HIS A 226 9.83 0.68 -0.75
N LEU A 227 8.80 -0.14 -1.05
CA LEU A 227 7.77 0.20 -2.03
C LEU A 227 6.97 1.44 -1.63
N GLU A 228 6.64 1.59 -0.35
CA GLU A 228 6.05 2.81 0.20
C GLU A 228 6.96 4.02 -0.02
N ALA A 229 8.25 3.89 0.35
CA ALA A 229 9.23 4.97 0.24
C ALA A 229 9.49 5.42 -1.21
N VAL A 230 9.31 4.53 -2.22
CA VAL A 230 9.46 4.87 -3.64
C VAL A 230 8.14 5.17 -4.35
N GLY A 231 7.00 5.14 -3.63
CA GLY A 231 5.67 5.41 -4.16
C GLY A 231 5.15 4.34 -5.12
N ALA A 232 5.42 3.05 -4.82
CA ALA A 232 5.04 1.91 -5.65
C ALA A 232 4.26 0.83 -4.87
N CYS A 233 3.92 1.07 -3.60
CA CYS A 233 3.11 0.19 -2.80
C CYS A 233 1.65 0.20 -3.31
N ILE A 234 1.09 -0.98 -3.55
CA ILE A 234 -0.31 -1.14 -3.97
C ILE A 234 -1.17 -1.41 -2.74
N ASP A 235 -2.26 -0.66 -2.62
CA ASP A 235 -3.32 -0.91 -1.65
C ASP A 235 -4.36 -1.85 -2.29
N THR A 236 -4.58 -3.02 -1.67
CA THR A 236 -5.54 -4.02 -2.17
C THR A 236 -7.00 -3.57 -2.09
N HIS A 237 -7.31 -2.55 -1.27
CA HIS A 237 -8.64 -1.94 -1.24
C HIS A 237 -8.99 -1.20 -2.54
N ASP A 238 -7.98 -0.86 -3.34
CA ASP A 238 -8.13 -0.19 -4.63
C ASP A 238 -8.31 -1.15 -5.82
N TYR A 239 -8.41 -2.45 -5.58
CA TYR A 239 -8.54 -3.44 -6.64
C TYR A 239 -9.85 -3.32 -7.42
N GLU A 240 -9.72 -3.50 -8.73
CA GLU A 240 -10.84 -3.57 -9.65
C GLU A 240 -11.46 -4.98 -9.58
N ALA A 241 -12.79 -5.06 -9.49
CA ALA A 241 -13.48 -6.33 -9.54
C ALA A 241 -13.65 -6.76 -11.02
N PRO A 242 -13.29 -8.01 -11.39
CA PRO A 242 -13.55 -8.51 -12.72
C PRO A 242 -15.06 -8.63 -12.98
N ASN A 243 -15.48 -8.26 -14.18
CA ASN A 243 -16.87 -8.48 -14.63
C ASN A 243 -16.95 -9.76 -15.46
N PHE A 244 -17.34 -10.85 -14.86
CA PHE A 244 -17.39 -12.17 -15.51
C PHE A 244 -18.48 -12.26 -16.61
N ASP A 245 -19.44 -11.36 -16.60
CA ASP A 245 -20.54 -11.31 -17.60
C ASP A 245 -20.29 -10.29 -18.73
N CYS A 246 -19.04 -9.85 -18.92
CA CYS A 246 -18.72 -8.82 -19.91
C CYS A 246 -18.94 -9.27 -21.35
N GLU A 247 -18.79 -10.57 -21.65
CA GLU A 247 -19.01 -11.17 -22.98
C GLU A 247 -19.45 -12.63 -22.86
N PRO A 248 -20.15 -13.18 -23.87
CA PRO A 248 -20.55 -14.57 -23.92
C PRO A 248 -19.39 -15.50 -24.30
N PHE A 249 -19.31 -16.68 -23.66
CA PHE A 249 -18.34 -17.73 -23.96
C PHE A 249 -19.02 -19.05 -24.36
N ASN A 250 -18.41 -19.82 -25.27
CA ASN A 250 -18.91 -21.14 -25.67
C ASN A 250 -18.70 -22.20 -24.61
N CYS A 251 -17.70 -22.02 -23.74
CA CYS A 251 -17.43 -22.85 -22.58
C CYS A 251 -16.91 -22.00 -21.41
N GLU A 252 -17.02 -22.51 -20.19
CA GLU A 252 -16.63 -21.81 -18.98
C GLU A 252 -15.11 -21.81 -18.79
N ALA A 253 -14.45 -22.92 -19.12
CA ALA A 253 -13.00 -23.01 -18.97
C ALA A 253 -12.32 -23.64 -20.17
N SER A 254 -11.06 -23.25 -20.42
CA SER A 254 -10.14 -23.93 -21.32
C SER A 254 -8.86 -24.29 -20.56
N VAL A 255 -8.48 -25.57 -20.64
CA VAL A 255 -7.13 -25.99 -20.21
C VAL A 255 -6.18 -25.71 -21.35
N VAL A 256 -5.14 -24.91 -21.12
CA VAL A 256 -4.15 -24.50 -22.13
C VAL A 256 -2.85 -25.26 -21.90
N ILE A 257 -2.38 -25.95 -22.94
CA ILE A 257 -1.17 -26.79 -22.94
C ILE A 257 -0.24 -26.36 -24.07
N PRO A 258 0.74 -25.48 -23.87
CA PRO A 258 1.83 -25.27 -24.82
C PRO A 258 2.73 -26.52 -24.90
N VAL A 259 3.09 -26.96 -26.09
CA VAL A 259 3.94 -28.12 -26.23
C VAL A 259 4.97 -27.98 -27.37
N TYR A 260 6.18 -28.45 -27.11
CA TYR A 260 7.25 -28.59 -28.07
C TYR A 260 8.09 -29.83 -27.73
N ASN A 261 8.11 -30.85 -28.62
CA ASN A 261 8.88 -32.10 -28.47
C ASN A 261 8.67 -32.77 -27.09
N ARG A 262 7.46 -33.29 -26.84
CA ARG A 262 7.05 -33.95 -25.59
C ARG A 262 6.34 -35.28 -25.83
N GLU A 263 6.82 -36.08 -26.82
CA GLU A 263 6.23 -37.41 -27.15
C GLU A 263 6.10 -38.32 -25.94
N ARG A 264 6.97 -38.18 -24.91
CA ARG A 264 6.96 -39.03 -23.72
C ARG A 264 5.84 -38.62 -22.72
N THR A 265 5.41 -37.41 -22.69
CA THR A 265 4.61 -36.85 -21.59
C THR A 265 3.26 -36.29 -22.01
N ILE A 266 3.14 -35.79 -23.24
CA ILE A 266 1.94 -35.10 -23.70
C ILE A 266 0.66 -35.90 -23.59
N ALA A 267 0.73 -37.25 -23.78
CA ALA A 267 -0.43 -38.12 -23.66
C ALA A 267 -1.01 -38.10 -22.24
N ASP A 268 -0.15 -38.11 -21.24
CA ASP A 268 -0.55 -38.10 -19.84
C ASP A 268 -1.19 -36.76 -19.46
N ALA A 269 -0.55 -35.64 -19.87
CA ALA A 269 -1.05 -34.29 -19.62
C ALA A 269 -2.45 -34.09 -20.23
N VAL A 270 -2.61 -34.43 -21.52
CA VAL A 270 -3.89 -34.28 -22.21
C VAL A 270 -4.98 -35.19 -21.59
N LYS A 271 -4.66 -36.45 -21.25
CA LYS A 271 -5.60 -37.32 -20.55
C LYS A 271 -6.01 -36.78 -19.19
N SER A 272 -5.06 -36.24 -18.41
CA SER A 272 -5.33 -35.64 -17.12
C SER A 272 -6.31 -34.43 -17.24
N ALA A 273 -6.18 -33.64 -18.30
CA ALA A 273 -7.09 -32.52 -18.59
C ALA A 273 -8.47 -33.03 -19.08
N LEU A 274 -8.52 -34.03 -19.97
CA LEU A 274 -9.79 -34.57 -20.50
C LEU A 274 -10.61 -35.35 -19.49
N GLN A 275 -9.98 -35.83 -18.41
CA GLN A 275 -10.61 -36.61 -17.32
C GLN A 275 -11.17 -35.70 -16.21
N GLN A 276 -11.10 -34.38 -16.36
CA GLN A 276 -11.69 -33.49 -15.38
C GLN A 276 -13.22 -33.60 -15.36
N GLU A 277 -13.77 -33.64 -14.15
CA GLU A 277 -15.21 -33.68 -13.84
C GLU A 277 -15.65 -32.29 -13.40
N ALA A 278 -16.52 -31.66 -14.18
CA ALA A 278 -17.03 -30.31 -13.94
C ALA A 278 -18.51 -30.20 -14.31
N ASP A 279 -19.27 -29.39 -13.62
CA ASP A 279 -20.69 -29.12 -13.89
C ASP A 279 -20.91 -28.10 -15.01
N PHE A 280 -19.85 -27.61 -15.63
CA PHE A 280 -19.84 -26.70 -16.77
C PHE A 280 -19.13 -27.27 -17.99
N LYS A 281 -19.33 -26.63 -19.15
CA LYS A 281 -18.61 -26.98 -20.38
C LYS A 281 -17.18 -26.47 -20.34
N TYR A 282 -16.22 -27.35 -20.72
CA TYR A 282 -14.83 -26.98 -20.89
C TYR A 282 -14.20 -27.67 -22.11
N ASN A 283 -13.09 -27.17 -22.57
CA ASN A 283 -12.26 -27.78 -23.60
C ASN A 283 -10.76 -27.76 -23.21
N VAL A 284 -9.95 -28.46 -23.99
CA VAL A 284 -8.49 -28.49 -23.86
C VAL A 284 -7.88 -27.95 -25.14
N ILE A 285 -7.10 -26.92 -25.06
CA ILE A 285 -6.41 -26.28 -26.18
C ILE A 285 -4.92 -26.58 -26.07
N VAL A 286 -4.43 -27.40 -27.01
CA VAL A 286 -3.00 -27.72 -27.12
C VAL A 286 -2.41 -26.91 -28.25
N VAL A 287 -1.37 -26.11 -27.95
CA VAL A 287 -0.62 -25.38 -28.97
C VAL A 287 0.68 -26.16 -29.27
N ASN A 288 0.65 -26.90 -30.38
CA ASN A 288 1.80 -27.69 -30.83
C ASN A 288 2.77 -26.78 -31.61
N ASN A 289 3.79 -26.29 -30.92
CA ASN A 289 4.75 -25.32 -31.47
C ASN A 289 5.79 -26.01 -32.38
N HIS A 290 5.32 -26.58 -33.53
CA HIS A 290 6.16 -27.22 -34.53
C HIS A 290 7.02 -28.37 -33.99
N SER A 291 6.44 -29.27 -33.15
CA SER A 291 7.15 -30.46 -32.69
C SER A 291 7.61 -31.35 -33.86
N SER A 292 8.85 -31.80 -33.78
CA SER A 292 9.50 -32.66 -34.78
C SER A 292 9.59 -34.15 -34.39
N ASP A 293 9.19 -34.48 -33.16
CA ASP A 293 9.05 -35.84 -32.64
C ASP A 293 7.62 -36.36 -32.86
N HIS A 294 7.25 -37.47 -32.20
CA HIS A 294 5.93 -38.07 -32.32
C HIS A 294 4.81 -37.34 -31.55
N THR A 295 5.08 -36.14 -30.97
CA THR A 295 4.07 -35.35 -30.22
C THR A 295 2.82 -35.13 -31.06
N GLY A 296 2.96 -34.71 -32.33
CA GLY A 296 1.83 -34.45 -33.25
C GLY A 296 1.03 -35.72 -33.57
N ASP A 297 1.67 -36.89 -33.70
CA ASP A 297 1.02 -38.18 -33.94
C ASP A 297 0.14 -38.56 -32.75
N ILE A 298 0.70 -38.47 -31.55
CA ILE A 298 0.01 -38.76 -30.27
C ILE A 298 -1.22 -37.83 -30.10
N LEU A 299 -1.11 -36.55 -30.40
CA LEU A 299 -2.24 -35.61 -30.32
C LEU A 299 -3.37 -35.98 -31.29
N ARG A 300 -3.03 -36.48 -32.50
CA ARG A 300 -4.03 -36.99 -33.48
C ARG A 300 -4.74 -38.23 -32.97
N GLU A 301 -4.01 -39.13 -32.27
CA GLU A 301 -4.60 -40.37 -31.67
C GLU A 301 -5.56 -40.03 -30.52
N LEU A 302 -5.34 -38.96 -29.78
CA LEU A 302 -6.17 -38.49 -28.69
C LEU A 302 -7.35 -37.61 -29.12
N ALA A 303 -7.52 -37.35 -30.42
CA ALA A 303 -8.54 -36.48 -30.97
C ALA A 303 -9.95 -36.80 -30.44
N CYS A 304 -10.63 -35.83 -29.87
CA CYS A 304 -12.02 -35.88 -29.44
C CYS A 304 -12.66 -34.48 -29.52
N GLU A 305 -13.97 -34.39 -29.30
CA GLU A 305 -14.73 -33.12 -29.43
C GLU A 305 -14.18 -32.01 -28.52
N ARG A 306 -13.67 -32.36 -27.34
CA ARG A 306 -13.14 -31.38 -26.37
C ARG A 306 -11.67 -31.03 -26.58
N LEU A 307 -10.92 -31.73 -27.41
CA LEU A 307 -9.51 -31.48 -27.69
C LEU A 307 -9.33 -30.64 -28.95
N ILE A 308 -8.79 -29.47 -28.79
CA ILE A 308 -8.44 -28.52 -29.86
C ILE A 308 -6.93 -28.51 -29.98
N VAL A 309 -6.38 -28.88 -31.12
CA VAL A 309 -4.94 -28.80 -31.41
C VAL A 309 -4.72 -27.65 -32.39
N ILE A 310 -3.84 -26.73 -32.04
CA ILE A 310 -3.46 -25.59 -32.86
C ILE A 310 -1.99 -25.71 -33.21
N GLU A 311 -1.66 -25.67 -34.49
CA GLU A 311 -0.31 -25.47 -35.01
C GLU A 311 -0.18 -24.00 -35.42
N PRO A 312 0.64 -23.21 -34.72
CA PRO A 312 0.74 -21.77 -35.00
C PRO A 312 1.43 -21.52 -36.37
N GLU A 313 1.02 -20.47 -37.06
CA GLU A 313 1.69 -20.06 -38.31
C GLU A 313 3.12 -19.55 -38.08
N ARG A 314 3.35 -18.94 -36.91
CA ARG A 314 4.65 -18.38 -36.52
C ARG A 314 5.57 -19.46 -35.96
N THR A 315 6.84 -19.38 -36.28
CA THR A 315 7.88 -20.33 -35.84
C THR A 315 8.80 -19.76 -34.75
N ASP A 316 8.57 -18.52 -34.31
CA ASP A 316 9.37 -17.79 -33.33
C ASP A 316 8.66 -17.65 -31.97
N LEU A 317 7.68 -18.53 -31.69
CA LEU A 317 6.94 -18.45 -30.44
C LEU A 317 7.72 -19.13 -29.29
N GLY A 318 7.80 -18.40 -28.14
CA GLY A 318 8.08 -19.00 -26.86
C GLY A 318 6.80 -19.56 -26.22
N ILE A 319 6.90 -20.01 -24.96
CA ILE A 319 5.78 -20.50 -24.18
C ILE A 319 4.67 -19.43 -24.09
N GLY A 320 5.04 -18.16 -23.77
CA GLY A 320 4.09 -17.05 -23.70
C GLY A 320 3.40 -16.76 -25.04
N GLY A 321 4.13 -16.87 -26.15
CA GLY A 321 3.54 -16.76 -27.50
C GLY A 321 2.51 -17.85 -27.80
N CYS A 322 2.78 -19.07 -27.37
CA CYS A 322 1.82 -20.19 -27.50
C CYS A 322 0.57 -19.97 -26.63
N TRP A 323 0.73 -19.43 -25.44
CA TRP A 323 -0.39 -19.02 -24.59
C TRP A 323 -1.28 -18.01 -25.28
N ASN A 324 -0.70 -16.95 -25.90
CA ASN A 324 -1.45 -15.93 -26.62
C ASN A 324 -2.25 -16.55 -27.78
N VAL A 325 -1.65 -17.47 -28.53
CA VAL A 325 -2.36 -18.19 -29.61
C VAL A 325 -3.59 -18.94 -29.09
N ALA A 326 -3.47 -19.63 -27.94
CA ALA A 326 -4.59 -20.35 -27.34
C ALA A 326 -5.69 -19.40 -26.82
N VAL A 327 -5.29 -18.32 -26.20
CA VAL A 327 -6.19 -17.35 -25.55
C VAL A 327 -6.94 -16.49 -26.58
N ASP A 328 -6.29 -16.13 -27.69
CA ASP A 328 -6.91 -15.35 -28.78
C ASP A 328 -7.82 -16.20 -29.67
N ASP A 329 -7.76 -17.52 -29.56
CA ASP A 329 -8.70 -18.40 -30.26
C ASP A 329 -10.12 -18.20 -29.74
N ALA A 330 -11.09 -18.03 -30.65
CA ALA A 330 -12.50 -17.80 -30.32
C ALA A 330 -13.17 -18.96 -29.52
N ARG A 331 -12.53 -20.16 -29.50
CA ARG A 331 -13.00 -21.32 -28.74
C ARG A 331 -12.47 -21.33 -27.29
N CYS A 332 -11.55 -20.40 -26.92
CA CYS A 332 -11.07 -20.29 -25.54
C CYS A 332 -12.22 -19.88 -24.61
N GLY A 333 -12.32 -20.59 -23.48
CA GLY A 333 -13.34 -20.36 -22.45
C GLY A 333 -13.15 -19.10 -21.66
N ARG A 334 -14.12 -18.80 -20.78
CA ARG A 334 -14.12 -17.64 -19.87
C ARG A 334 -12.88 -17.63 -18.98
N PHE A 335 -12.43 -18.81 -18.53
CA PHE A 335 -11.22 -18.97 -17.73
C PHE A 335 -10.20 -19.83 -18.47
N ALA A 336 -8.98 -19.34 -18.64
CA ALA A 336 -7.86 -20.07 -19.20
C ALA A 336 -7.01 -20.66 -18.07
N VAL A 337 -6.85 -21.98 -18.04
CA VAL A 337 -6.22 -22.73 -16.93
C VAL A 337 -4.98 -23.44 -17.41
N GLN A 338 -3.85 -23.26 -16.68
CA GLN A 338 -2.56 -23.86 -17.03
C GLN A 338 -2.55 -25.38 -16.82
N LEU A 339 -1.93 -26.04 -17.78
CA LEU A 339 -1.32 -27.36 -17.60
C LEU A 339 -0.06 -27.45 -18.46
N ASP A 340 1.09 -27.73 -17.86
CA ASP A 340 2.32 -27.92 -18.58
C ASP A 340 2.35 -29.32 -19.25
N SER A 341 3.00 -29.45 -20.40
CA SER A 341 2.95 -30.63 -21.23
C SER A 341 3.64 -31.88 -20.62
N ASP A 342 4.29 -31.74 -19.48
CA ASP A 342 4.96 -32.79 -18.74
C ASP A 342 4.40 -33.04 -17.32
N ASP A 343 3.33 -32.29 -16.94
CA ASP A 343 2.72 -32.34 -15.63
C ASP A 343 1.27 -32.91 -15.63
N LEU A 344 0.65 -33.02 -14.45
CA LEU A 344 -0.68 -33.57 -14.28
C LEU A 344 -1.52 -32.77 -13.28
N TYR A 345 -2.83 -32.73 -13.44
CA TYR A 345 -3.73 -32.37 -12.34
C TYR A 345 -3.76 -33.47 -11.27
N SER A 346 -3.82 -33.09 -10.00
CA SER A 346 -3.78 -34.05 -8.88
C SER A 346 -5.10 -34.75 -8.65
N SER A 347 -6.21 -34.22 -9.19
CA SER A 347 -7.58 -34.71 -8.94
C SER A 347 -8.47 -34.46 -10.16
N PRO A 348 -9.49 -35.30 -10.40
CA PRO A 348 -10.50 -35.05 -11.43
C PRO A 348 -11.35 -33.79 -11.16
N HIS A 349 -11.32 -33.24 -9.96
CA HIS A 349 -12.08 -32.03 -9.59
C HIS A 349 -11.23 -30.75 -9.55
N THR A 350 -10.00 -30.78 -10.03
CA THR A 350 -9.10 -29.61 -10.02
C THR A 350 -9.69 -28.44 -10.79
N LEU A 351 -10.23 -28.69 -11.99
CA LEU A 351 -10.81 -27.63 -12.83
C LEU A 351 -12.04 -26.99 -12.18
N GLN A 352 -12.92 -27.79 -11.57
CA GLN A 352 -14.10 -27.32 -10.82
C GLN A 352 -13.65 -26.38 -9.68
N LYS A 353 -12.72 -26.83 -8.83
CA LYS A 353 -12.20 -26.02 -7.72
C LYS A 353 -11.64 -24.67 -8.17
N ILE A 354 -10.95 -24.64 -9.31
CA ILE A 354 -10.36 -23.42 -9.84
C ILE A 354 -11.46 -22.44 -10.29
N VAL A 355 -12.47 -22.90 -10.99
CA VAL A 355 -13.58 -22.06 -11.46
C VAL A 355 -14.42 -21.55 -10.28
N ASP A 356 -14.74 -22.41 -9.33
CA ASP A 356 -15.44 -22.02 -8.10
C ASP A 356 -14.68 -20.90 -7.36
N ALA A 357 -13.35 -21.01 -7.25
CA ALA A 357 -12.52 -20.03 -6.60
C ALA A 357 -12.54 -18.65 -7.30
N PHE A 358 -12.67 -18.57 -8.64
CA PHE A 358 -12.87 -17.29 -9.31
C PHE A 358 -14.13 -16.59 -8.83
N HIS A 359 -15.24 -17.32 -8.74
CA HIS A 359 -16.53 -16.77 -8.32
C HIS A 359 -16.56 -16.44 -6.83
N GLU A 360 -16.06 -17.33 -5.97
CA GLU A 360 -16.06 -17.17 -4.51
C GLU A 360 -15.15 -16.01 -4.06
N GLN A 361 -13.97 -15.87 -4.68
CA GLN A 361 -12.97 -14.89 -4.28
C GLN A 361 -13.05 -13.59 -5.10
N HIS A 362 -13.89 -13.52 -6.13
CA HIS A 362 -13.96 -12.39 -7.07
C HIS A 362 -12.59 -11.98 -7.61
N ALA A 363 -11.78 -12.97 -7.97
CA ALA A 363 -10.41 -12.79 -8.42
C ALA A 363 -10.30 -12.77 -9.94
N ALA A 364 -9.32 -12.08 -10.49
CA ALA A 364 -9.04 -12.05 -11.93
C ALA A 364 -8.01 -13.14 -12.34
N MET A 365 -7.27 -13.65 -11.38
CA MET A 365 -6.30 -14.74 -11.53
C MET A 365 -6.40 -15.64 -10.29
N ILE A 366 -6.28 -16.95 -10.48
CA ILE A 366 -6.20 -17.95 -9.40
C ILE A 366 -4.85 -18.64 -9.47
N ILE A 367 -4.25 -18.87 -8.31
CA ILE A 367 -3.02 -19.65 -8.16
C ILE A 367 -3.28 -20.78 -7.18
N GLY A 368 -2.98 -22.00 -7.61
CA GLY A 368 -3.10 -23.21 -6.79
C GLY A 368 -1.81 -23.56 -6.04
N ALA A 369 -1.83 -24.72 -5.43
CA ALA A 369 -0.67 -25.36 -4.82
C ALA A 369 -0.31 -26.64 -5.60
N TYR A 370 0.98 -26.99 -5.57
CA TYR A 370 1.49 -28.14 -6.32
C TYR A 370 2.47 -28.96 -5.48
N ARG A 371 2.57 -30.23 -5.85
CA ARG A 371 3.51 -31.15 -5.24
C ARG A 371 4.58 -31.55 -6.24
N MET A 372 5.83 -31.45 -5.83
CA MET A 372 6.97 -31.95 -6.60
C MET A 372 7.05 -33.46 -6.51
N CYS A 373 7.16 -34.14 -7.65
CA CYS A 373 7.23 -35.59 -7.73
C CYS A 373 8.09 -36.09 -8.91
N ASP A 374 8.45 -37.35 -8.88
CA ASP A 374 9.00 -38.09 -10.03
C ASP A 374 7.89 -38.64 -10.96
N PHE A 375 8.26 -39.43 -11.97
CA PHE A 375 7.29 -40.05 -12.89
C PHE A 375 6.44 -41.14 -12.25
N GLU A 376 6.90 -41.73 -11.16
CA GLU A 376 6.17 -42.67 -10.34
C GLU A 376 5.29 -41.98 -9.32
N LEU A 377 5.16 -40.65 -9.38
CA LEU A 377 4.41 -39.76 -8.51
C LEU A 377 4.88 -39.83 -7.05
N LYS A 378 6.09 -40.27 -6.81
CA LYS A 378 6.73 -40.19 -5.49
C LYS A 378 7.16 -38.77 -5.22
N THR A 379 6.81 -38.26 -4.03
CA THR A 379 7.15 -36.90 -3.60
C THR A 379 8.66 -36.69 -3.55
N LEU A 380 9.12 -35.61 -4.17
CA LEU A 380 10.47 -35.10 -4.11
C LEU A 380 10.54 -33.87 -3.19
N PRO A 381 11.67 -33.60 -2.53
CA PRO A 381 11.86 -32.36 -1.79
C PRO A 381 11.69 -31.12 -2.69
N PRO A 382 11.13 -30.01 -2.17
CA PRO A 382 10.62 -29.80 -0.81
C PRO A 382 9.22 -30.36 -0.56
N GLY A 383 8.62 -31.07 -1.51
CA GLY A 383 7.28 -31.65 -1.41
C GLY A 383 6.20 -30.70 -1.91
N MET A 384 5.26 -30.36 -1.04
CA MET A 384 4.16 -29.44 -1.33
C MET A 384 4.63 -28.00 -1.32
N ILE A 385 4.26 -27.26 -2.35
CA ILE A 385 4.52 -25.82 -2.47
C ILE A 385 3.18 -25.10 -2.57
N GLU A 386 2.80 -24.41 -1.51
CA GLU A 386 1.49 -23.78 -1.35
C GLU A 386 1.52 -22.24 -1.34
N HIS A 387 2.70 -21.64 -1.31
CA HIS A 387 2.91 -20.19 -1.32
C HIS A 387 2.07 -19.44 -0.27
N ARG A 388 2.10 -19.89 1.00
CA ARG A 388 1.42 -19.22 2.13
C ARG A 388 2.01 -17.86 2.49
N GLU A 389 3.18 -17.54 1.98
CA GLU A 389 3.76 -16.20 2.06
C GLU A 389 3.00 -15.17 1.23
N TRP A 390 2.16 -15.61 0.29
CA TRP A 390 1.23 -14.73 -0.39
C TRP A 390 0.01 -14.49 0.50
N THR A 391 -0.02 -13.34 1.17
CA THR A 391 -1.18 -12.93 1.97
C THR A 391 -2.18 -12.15 1.13
N GLU A 392 -3.44 -12.09 1.56
CA GLU A 392 -4.52 -11.41 0.83
C GLU A 392 -4.33 -9.89 0.81
N ASP A 393 -3.79 -9.34 1.88
CA ASP A 393 -3.58 -7.90 2.07
C ASP A 393 -2.29 -7.38 1.44
N ASN A 394 -1.21 -8.18 1.38
CA ASN A 394 0.12 -7.72 0.95
C ASN A 394 0.82 -8.60 -0.09
N GLY A 395 0.22 -9.70 -0.52
CA GLY A 395 0.83 -10.61 -1.50
C GLY A 395 1.24 -9.91 -2.80
N CYS A 396 0.46 -8.93 -3.26
CA CYS A 396 0.78 -8.13 -4.43
C CYS A 396 2.11 -7.37 -4.31
N ASN A 397 2.44 -6.85 -3.14
CA ASN A 397 3.70 -6.15 -2.89
C ASN A 397 4.84 -7.14 -2.70
N ASN A 398 4.61 -8.23 -1.98
CA ASN A 398 5.57 -9.32 -1.80
C ASN A 398 5.93 -10.03 -3.13
N ALA A 399 5.05 -10.01 -4.14
CA ALA A 399 5.30 -10.54 -5.47
C ALA A 399 6.56 -9.99 -6.13
N LEU A 400 6.95 -8.74 -5.81
CA LEU A 400 8.18 -8.13 -6.32
C LEU A 400 9.46 -8.68 -5.66
N ARG A 401 9.35 -9.36 -4.52
CA ARG A 401 10.47 -10.00 -3.84
C ARG A 401 10.69 -11.45 -4.26
N ILE A 402 9.60 -12.20 -4.41
CA ILE A 402 9.65 -13.64 -4.70
C ILE A 402 9.92 -13.94 -6.18
N ASN A 403 10.39 -15.16 -6.47
CA ASN A 403 10.81 -15.55 -7.82
C ASN A 403 9.75 -16.28 -8.65
N GLY A 404 8.57 -16.56 -8.10
CA GLY A 404 7.48 -17.24 -8.78
C GLY A 404 6.17 -17.11 -8.01
N LEU A 405 5.05 -17.42 -8.67
CA LEU A 405 3.72 -17.29 -8.11
C LEU A 405 3.01 -18.63 -7.88
N GLY A 406 3.63 -19.75 -8.22
CA GLY A 406 3.08 -21.09 -8.04
C GLY A 406 2.38 -21.66 -9.29
N ALA A 407 1.81 -22.85 -9.14
CA ALA A 407 1.06 -23.59 -10.16
C ALA A 407 -0.13 -24.35 -9.51
N PRO A 408 -1.21 -24.70 -10.26
CA PRO A 408 -1.52 -24.18 -11.58
C PRO A 408 -1.94 -22.71 -11.50
N ARG A 409 -1.77 -21.97 -12.58
CA ARG A 409 -2.26 -20.60 -12.74
C ARG A 409 -3.49 -20.61 -13.64
N ALA A 410 -4.49 -19.81 -13.28
CA ALA A 410 -5.67 -19.64 -14.09
C ALA A 410 -6.02 -18.15 -14.20
N PHE A 411 -6.60 -17.74 -15.32
CA PHE A 411 -6.78 -16.35 -15.67
C PHE A 411 -8.17 -16.10 -16.22
N PHE A 412 -8.76 -14.97 -15.91
CA PHE A 412 -9.96 -14.47 -16.58
C PHE A 412 -9.58 -14.02 -17.99
N THR A 413 -10.07 -14.75 -19.00
CA THR A 413 -9.67 -14.64 -20.41
C THR A 413 -9.76 -13.23 -20.98
N PRO A 414 -10.81 -12.41 -20.75
CA PRO A 414 -10.87 -11.05 -21.28
C PRO A 414 -9.70 -10.16 -20.84
N LEU A 415 -9.34 -10.22 -19.56
CA LEU A 415 -8.19 -9.47 -19.04
C LEU A 415 -6.86 -10.04 -19.54
N LEU A 416 -6.78 -11.36 -19.72
CA LEU A 416 -5.60 -11.98 -20.30
C LEU A 416 -5.40 -11.57 -21.76
N ARG A 417 -6.46 -11.42 -22.54
CA ARG A 417 -6.45 -10.89 -23.91
C ARG A 417 -6.03 -9.41 -23.97
N GLU A 418 -6.35 -8.64 -22.94
CA GLU A 418 -5.92 -7.24 -22.85
C GLU A 418 -4.42 -7.11 -22.54
N ILE A 419 -3.89 -7.94 -21.63
CA ILE A 419 -2.52 -7.83 -21.11
C ILE A 419 -1.53 -8.59 -21.99
N HIS A 420 -1.86 -9.81 -22.44
CA HIS A 420 -1.03 -10.79 -23.13
C HIS A 420 0.26 -11.21 -22.40
N PHE A 421 0.69 -12.42 -22.67
CA PHE A 421 2.01 -12.90 -22.22
C PHE A 421 3.12 -12.27 -23.06
N PRO A 422 4.29 -11.92 -22.49
CA PRO A 422 5.48 -11.68 -23.31
C PRO A 422 5.88 -12.95 -24.06
N ASN A 423 6.25 -12.81 -25.35
CA ASN A 423 6.65 -13.95 -26.18
C ASN A 423 8.05 -14.45 -25.80
N THR A 424 8.14 -15.18 -24.71
CA THR A 424 9.37 -15.79 -24.18
C THR A 424 9.06 -17.15 -23.56
N SER A 425 10.08 -17.94 -23.27
CA SER A 425 9.96 -19.24 -22.60
C SER A 425 10.50 -19.24 -21.17
N TYR A 426 10.69 -18.06 -20.57
CA TYR A 426 11.10 -17.91 -19.17
C TYR A 426 10.60 -16.59 -18.61
N GLY A 427 9.90 -16.66 -17.47
CA GLY A 427 9.41 -15.49 -16.76
C GLY A 427 8.18 -14.83 -17.39
N GLU A 428 7.60 -15.41 -18.44
CA GLU A 428 6.35 -14.96 -19.07
C GLU A 428 5.17 -14.96 -18.09
N ASP A 429 5.07 -16.01 -17.31
CA ASP A 429 4.08 -16.21 -16.26
C ASP A 429 4.25 -15.22 -15.11
N TYR A 430 5.49 -14.97 -14.71
CA TYR A 430 5.80 -14.01 -13.66
C TYR A 430 5.48 -12.56 -14.10
N ALA A 431 5.84 -12.19 -15.33
CA ALA A 431 5.50 -10.89 -15.89
C ALA A 431 3.99 -10.63 -15.88
N LEU A 432 3.22 -11.64 -16.28
CA LEU A 432 1.77 -11.58 -16.31
C LEU A 432 1.18 -11.48 -14.90
N GLY A 433 1.63 -12.32 -13.97
CA GLY A 433 1.19 -12.28 -12.58
C GLY A 433 1.46 -10.93 -11.91
N LEU A 434 2.61 -10.30 -12.17
CA LEU A 434 2.89 -8.95 -11.71
C LEU A 434 1.89 -7.93 -12.27
N ALA A 435 1.58 -8.01 -13.57
CA ALA A 435 0.62 -7.11 -14.21
C ALA A 435 -0.79 -7.25 -13.62
N PHE A 436 -1.25 -8.50 -13.38
CA PHE A 436 -2.53 -8.76 -12.70
C PHE A 436 -2.52 -8.20 -11.28
N SER A 437 -1.47 -8.46 -10.50
CA SER A 437 -1.34 -8.05 -9.09
C SER A 437 -1.36 -6.53 -8.88
N ARG A 438 -1.16 -5.75 -9.93
CA ARG A 438 -1.19 -4.28 -9.87
C ARG A 438 -2.59 -3.71 -9.72
N ARG A 439 -3.59 -4.33 -10.37
CA ARG A 439 -4.96 -3.82 -10.45
C ARG A 439 -6.03 -4.77 -9.95
N TYR A 440 -5.75 -6.07 -9.93
CA TYR A 440 -6.72 -7.11 -9.70
C TYR A 440 -6.32 -8.04 -8.58
N ARG A 441 -7.32 -8.59 -7.91
CA ARG A 441 -7.10 -9.63 -6.90
C ARG A 441 -6.61 -10.91 -7.57
N ILE A 442 -5.55 -11.49 -6.99
CA ILE A 442 -5.09 -12.86 -7.27
C ILE A 442 -5.58 -13.75 -6.14
N GLY A 443 -6.50 -14.66 -6.44
CA GLY A 443 -7.04 -15.63 -5.49
C GLY A 443 -6.12 -16.84 -5.31
N ARG A 444 -6.34 -17.59 -4.23
CA ARG A 444 -5.49 -18.73 -3.83
C ARG A 444 -6.30 -19.98 -3.51
N ILE A 445 -5.74 -21.13 -3.89
CA ILE A 445 -6.18 -22.45 -3.45
C ILE A 445 -4.99 -23.16 -2.85
N TYR A 446 -5.07 -23.50 -1.57
CA TYR A 446 -3.98 -24.15 -0.83
C TYR A 446 -4.01 -25.69 -0.88
N ASP A 447 -5.09 -26.29 -1.43
CA ASP A 447 -5.15 -27.71 -1.71
C ASP A 447 -4.18 -28.08 -2.83
N GLU A 448 -3.66 -29.31 -2.80
CA GLU A 448 -2.90 -29.87 -3.90
C GLU A 448 -3.78 -29.97 -5.15
N LEU A 449 -3.44 -29.21 -6.19
CA LEU A 449 -4.14 -29.19 -7.48
C LEU A 449 -3.31 -29.75 -8.61
N TYR A 450 -1.99 -29.84 -8.43
CA TYR A 450 -1.06 -30.01 -9.54
C TYR A 450 0.13 -30.88 -9.12
N LEU A 451 0.54 -31.79 -9.98
CA LEU A 451 1.68 -32.68 -9.81
C LEU A 451 2.79 -32.25 -10.77
N CYS A 452 3.79 -31.55 -10.22
CA CYS A 452 4.95 -31.09 -10.98
C CYS A 452 5.97 -32.23 -11.10
N ARG A 453 6.10 -32.84 -12.27
CA ARG A 453 6.98 -33.97 -12.51
C ARG A 453 8.41 -33.53 -12.85
N ARG A 454 9.39 -33.93 -12.05
CA ARG A 454 10.79 -33.54 -12.23
C ARG A 454 11.61 -34.62 -12.95
N TRP A 455 12.32 -34.16 -13.98
CA TRP A 455 13.20 -35.01 -14.79
C TRP A 455 14.27 -34.19 -15.54
N GLY A 456 15.26 -34.86 -16.16
CA GLY A 456 16.34 -34.18 -16.88
C GLY A 456 15.92 -33.36 -18.11
N GLY A 457 14.67 -33.45 -18.56
CA GLY A 457 14.10 -32.65 -19.66
C GLY A 457 13.35 -31.39 -19.22
N ASN A 458 13.27 -31.07 -17.92
CA ASN A 458 12.71 -29.81 -17.46
C ASN A 458 13.58 -28.63 -17.87
N SER A 459 12.97 -27.51 -18.24
CA SER A 459 13.65 -26.31 -18.76
C SER A 459 14.56 -25.62 -17.74
N ASP A 460 14.38 -25.90 -16.46
CA ASP A 460 15.12 -25.34 -15.33
C ASP A 460 16.14 -26.29 -14.69
N ALA A 461 16.36 -27.49 -15.27
CA ALA A 461 17.31 -28.45 -14.77
C ALA A 461 18.77 -28.05 -15.09
N ALA A 462 19.66 -28.06 -14.08
CA ALA A 462 21.13 -27.92 -14.22
C ALA A 462 21.60 -26.76 -15.10
N LEU A 463 21.14 -25.52 -14.79
CA LEU A 463 21.56 -24.31 -15.54
C LEU A 463 22.99 -23.89 -15.21
N SER A 464 23.77 -23.45 -16.23
CA SER A 464 25.05 -22.77 -16.01
C SER A 464 24.84 -21.40 -15.31
N ILE A 465 25.91 -20.88 -14.68
CA ILE A 465 25.83 -19.56 -13.97
C ILE A 465 25.46 -18.44 -14.93
N GLU A 466 25.92 -18.46 -16.17
CA GLU A 466 25.57 -17.45 -17.18
C GLU A 466 24.08 -17.49 -17.50
N LYS A 467 23.49 -18.69 -17.59
CA LYS A 467 22.05 -18.84 -17.84
C LYS A 467 21.23 -18.41 -16.63
N VAL A 468 21.65 -18.76 -15.41
CA VAL A 468 21.03 -18.31 -14.17
C VAL A 468 21.07 -16.78 -14.09
N ASN A 469 22.22 -16.17 -14.38
CA ASN A 469 22.38 -14.73 -14.39
C ASN A 469 21.53 -14.04 -15.46
N ALA A 470 21.47 -14.59 -16.69
CA ALA A 470 20.60 -14.07 -17.74
C ALA A 470 19.11 -14.12 -17.32
N ASN A 471 18.68 -15.22 -16.72
CA ASN A 471 17.33 -15.39 -16.21
C ASN A 471 17.01 -14.39 -15.07
N ASN A 472 17.91 -14.23 -14.11
CA ASN A 472 17.76 -13.29 -13.01
C ASN A 472 17.73 -11.83 -13.49
N LEU A 473 18.63 -11.48 -14.40
CA LEU A 473 18.69 -10.14 -15.01
C LEU A 473 17.38 -9.83 -15.74
N TYR A 474 16.81 -10.80 -16.44
CA TYR A 474 15.53 -10.65 -17.13
C TYR A 474 14.38 -10.45 -16.13
N LYS A 475 14.28 -11.27 -15.07
CA LYS A 475 13.25 -11.12 -14.03
C LYS A 475 13.39 -9.79 -13.28
N ASP A 476 14.60 -9.35 -12.97
CA ASP A 476 14.83 -8.05 -12.36
C ASP A 476 14.41 -6.90 -13.29
N ARG A 477 14.54 -7.08 -14.62
CA ARG A 477 13.99 -6.14 -15.60
C ARG A 477 12.47 -6.13 -15.63
N LEU A 478 11.80 -7.28 -15.51
CA LEU A 478 10.35 -7.37 -15.38
C LEU A 478 9.87 -6.62 -14.13
N ARG A 479 10.54 -6.83 -12.98
CA ARG A 479 10.26 -6.07 -11.74
C ARG A 479 10.50 -4.57 -11.90
N THR A 480 11.54 -4.19 -12.67
CA THR A 480 11.82 -2.77 -12.95
C THR A 480 10.70 -2.11 -13.75
N ILE A 481 10.16 -2.82 -14.75
CA ILE A 481 9.00 -2.36 -15.54
C ILE A 481 7.78 -2.24 -14.63
N GLU A 482 7.51 -3.26 -13.84
CA GLU A 482 6.37 -3.28 -12.91
C GLU A 482 6.47 -2.17 -11.87
N LEU A 483 7.64 -1.96 -11.27
CA LEU A 483 7.87 -0.91 -10.29
C LEU A 483 7.57 0.49 -10.87
N LYS A 484 8.03 0.75 -12.11
CA LYS A 484 7.72 1.99 -12.83
C LYS A 484 6.21 2.14 -13.08
N ALA A 485 5.55 1.06 -13.51
CA ALA A 485 4.12 1.06 -13.75
C ALA A 485 3.30 1.30 -12.47
N ARG A 486 3.71 0.71 -11.33
CA ARG A 486 3.09 0.96 -10.03
C ARG A 486 3.29 2.39 -9.56
N ARG A 487 4.50 2.93 -9.67
CA ARG A 487 4.77 4.34 -9.35
C ARG A 487 3.89 5.29 -10.17
N GLN A 488 3.73 5.01 -11.45
CA GLN A 488 2.84 5.79 -12.30
C GLN A 488 1.39 5.67 -11.82
N LEU A 489 0.88 4.45 -11.60
CA LEU A 489 -0.49 4.21 -11.12
C LEU A 489 -0.75 4.90 -9.77
N VAL A 490 0.15 4.77 -8.81
CA VAL A 490 0.04 5.42 -7.49
C VAL A 490 0.07 6.94 -7.63
N SER A 491 0.96 7.48 -8.48
CA SER A 491 1.03 8.92 -8.77
C SER A 491 -0.23 9.43 -9.48
N GLU A 492 -0.76 8.68 -10.44
CA GLU A 492 -2.03 9.00 -11.13
C GLU A 492 -3.20 8.95 -10.14
N LYS A 493 -3.28 7.91 -9.30
CA LYS A 493 -4.27 7.82 -8.23
C LYS A 493 -4.13 8.97 -7.22
N ALA A 494 -2.93 9.35 -6.87
CA ALA A 494 -2.67 10.51 -6.00
C ALA A 494 -3.04 11.84 -6.71
N SER A 495 -2.87 11.94 -8.02
CA SER A 495 -3.23 13.11 -8.82
C SER A 495 -4.72 13.16 -9.19
N LEU A 496 -5.36 11.98 -9.40
CA LEU A 496 -6.81 11.82 -9.59
C LEU A 496 -7.56 11.72 -8.25
N GLY A 497 -6.85 11.46 -7.19
CA GLY A 497 -7.33 11.04 -5.90
C GLY A 497 -7.70 12.15 -4.96
N GLY A 498 -8.60 12.99 -5.24
CA GLY A 498 -9.34 13.79 -4.30
C GLY A 498 -10.80 13.43 -4.46
N ASP A 499 -11.48 14.18 -5.31
CA ASP A 499 -12.93 14.17 -5.40
C ASP A 499 -13.50 12.93 -6.09
N ASP A 500 -12.78 12.31 -7.04
CA ASP A 500 -13.27 11.12 -7.75
C ASP A 500 -13.15 9.84 -6.92
N ASP A 501 -12.10 9.70 -6.13
CA ASP A 501 -11.94 8.64 -5.14
C ASP A 501 -13.04 8.71 -4.07
N LEU A 502 -13.32 9.93 -3.62
CA LEU A 502 -14.39 10.19 -2.66
C LEU A 502 -15.78 9.83 -3.23
N LYS A 503 -16.05 10.16 -4.50
CA LYS A 503 -17.29 9.79 -5.20
C LYS A 503 -17.43 8.28 -5.35
N ARG A 504 -16.34 7.56 -5.67
CA ARG A 504 -16.35 6.09 -5.75
C ARG A 504 -16.69 5.47 -4.40
N PHE A 505 -16.01 5.88 -3.34
CA PHE A 505 -16.30 5.41 -1.97
C PHE A 505 -17.75 5.68 -1.57
N PHE A 506 -18.25 6.87 -1.81
CA PHE A 506 -19.65 7.25 -1.53
C PHE A 506 -20.63 6.35 -2.28
N ASN A 507 -20.43 6.16 -3.59
CA ASN A 507 -21.29 5.32 -4.42
C ASN A 507 -21.23 3.84 -4.02
N GLN A 508 -20.05 3.33 -3.68
CA GLN A 508 -19.87 1.97 -3.19
C GLN A 508 -20.63 1.75 -1.87
N GLN A 509 -20.54 2.69 -0.92
CA GLN A 509 -21.28 2.61 0.33
C GLN A 509 -22.79 2.55 0.09
N LEU A 510 -23.33 3.39 -0.81
CA LEU A 510 -24.77 3.39 -1.09
C LEU A 510 -25.23 2.13 -1.82
N LYS A 511 -24.35 1.44 -2.56
CA LYS A 511 -24.65 0.12 -3.17
C LYS A 511 -24.76 -0.97 -2.10
N GLN A 512 -23.89 -0.94 -1.08
CA GLN A 512 -23.81 -1.98 -0.05
C GLN A 512 -24.77 -1.78 1.12
N TRP A 513 -25.19 -0.55 1.40
CA TRP A 513 -26.04 -0.22 2.54
C TRP A 513 -27.40 0.33 2.11
N GLU A 514 -28.40 -0.54 2.07
CA GLU A 514 -29.72 -0.22 1.55
C GLU A 514 -30.43 0.89 2.35
N ASP A 515 -30.36 0.86 3.69
CA ASP A 515 -30.97 1.90 4.54
C ASP A 515 -30.35 3.28 4.29
N ALA A 516 -29.03 3.36 4.15
CA ALA A 516 -28.37 4.60 3.79
C ALA A 516 -28.80 5.08 2.41
N ARG A 517 -28.78 4.19 1.41
CA ARG A 517 -29.22 4.50 0.04
C ARG A 517 -30.63 5.09 0.03
N LYS A 518 -31.58 4.48 0.76
CA LYS A 518 -32.95 4.96 0.85
C LYS A 518 -33.03 6.37 1.43
N ARG A 519 -32.30 6.65 2.52
CA ARG A 519 -32.28 7.98 3.15
C ARG A 519 -31.68 9.05 2.24
N TYR A 520 -30.68 8.72 1.43
CA TYR A 520 -30.15 9.63 0.40
C TYR A 520 -31.10 9.83 -0.78
N GLN A 521 -31.94 8.84 -1.10
CA GLN A 521 -33.02 8.98 -2.08
C GLN A 521 -34.12 9.88 -1.52
N ASP A 522 -34.56 9.62 -0.28
CA ASP A 522 -35.60 10.44 0.39
C ASP A 522 -35.15 11.91 0.54
N LEU A 523 -33.84 12.15 0.73
CA LEU A 523 -33.28 13.50 0.80
C LEU A 523 -33.50 14.33 -0.49
N ARG A 524 -33.63 13.69 -1.65
CA ARG A 524 -33.86 14.41 -2.93
C ARG A 524 -35.25 15.07 -2.97
N ASP A 525 -36.20 14.52 -2.27
CA ASP A 525 -37.62 14.95 -2.25
C ASP A 525 -37.97 15.81 -1.02
N VAL A 526 -36.96 16.22 -0.20
CA VAL A 526 -37.23 17.07 0.95
C VAL A 526 -37.70 18.47 0.55
N LYS A 527 -38.68 18.98 1.25
CA LYS A 527 -39.22 20.32 1.03
C LYS A 527 -38.19 21.37 1.48
N THR A 528 -38.00 22.38 0.66
CA THR A 528 -37.15 23.53 0.99
C THR A 528 -37.87 24.83 0.70
N LYS A 529 -37.60 25.87 1.51
CA LYS A 529 -38.07 27.24 1.25
C LYS A 529 -36.94 28.24 1.49
N GLN A 530 -37.00 29.35 0.77
CA GLN A 530 -36.09 30.48 0.96
C GLN A 530 -36.75 31.52 1.89
N LEU A 531 -36.02 31.97 2.92
CA LEU A 531 -36.41 33.03 3.83
C LEU A 531 -35.27 34.07 3.89
N GLY A 532 -35.40 35.15 3.12
CA GLY A 532 -34.34 36.12 2.95
C GLY A 532 -33.08 35.46 2.42
N ILE A 533 -31.96 35.59 3.17
CA ILE A 533 -30.67 34.92 2.89
C ILE A 533 -30.67 33.46 3.33
N LEU A 534 -31.56 33.06 4.22
CA LEU A 534 -31.61 31.71 4.79
C LEU A 534 -32.36 30.75 3.89
N ARG A 535 -31.93 29.50 3.88
CA ARG A 535 -32.67 28.37 3.29
C ARG A 535 -33.11 27.42 4.39
N VAL A 536 -34.37 27.08 4.40
CA VAL A 536 -34.98 26.15 5.37
C VAL A 536 -35.23 24.80 4.67
N GLN A 537 -34.84 23.71 5.31
CA GLN A 537 -35.05 22.35 4.84
C GLN A 537 -35.89 21.57 5.84
N TYR A 538 -37.05 21.03 5.38
CA TYR A 538 -37.82 20.07 6.14
C TYR A 538 -37.17 18.68 6.00
N ASN A 539 -36.62 18.14 7.09
CA ASN A 539 -35.92 16.84 7.06
C ASN A 539 -36.34 15.97 8.25
N PRO A 540 -37.38 15.12 8.10
CA PRO A 540 -37.89 14.30 9.19
C PRO A 540 -36.92 13.27 9.72
N ALA A 541 -35.91 12.84 8.91
CA ALA A 541 -34.86 11.92 9.35
C ALA A 541 -33.97 12.50 10.46
N ARG A 542 -34.01 13.83 10.65
CA ARG A 542 -33.24 14.55 11.70
C ARG A 542 -33.93 14.61 13.05
N MET A 543 -35.13 14.06 13.18
CA MET A 543 -35.88 14.06 14.45
C MET A 543 -35.06 13.51 15.62
N VAL A 544 -34.39 12.38 15.41
CA VAL A 544 -33.60 11.72 16.46
C VAL A 544 -32.41 12.58 16.89
N SER A 545 -31.67 13.15 15.94
CA SER A 545 -30.46 13.94 16.23
C SER A 545 -30.81 15.32 16.80
N THR A 546 -31.88 15.97 16.34
CA THR A 546 -32.38 17.25 16.89
C THR A 546 -32.86 17.09 18.34
N GLY A 547 -33.46 15.94 18.66
CA GLY A 547 -33.92 15.60 20.01
C GLY A 547 -32.85 14.94 20.91
N ALA A 548 -31.62 14.78 20.44
CA ALA A 548 -30.59 14.06 21.19
C ALA A 548 -30.32 14.70 22.56
N LYS A 549 -30.27 13.85 23.60
CA LYS A 549 -29.83 14.23 24.94
C LYS A 549 -28.31 14.03 25.02
N ILE A 550 -27.62 15.09 25.40
CA ILE A 550 -26.15 15.13 25.51
C ILE A 550 -25.65 15.38 26.93
N ASP A 551 -26.51 15.13 27.93
CA ASP A 551 -26.11 15.16 29.33
C ASP A 551 -25.14 14.02 29.66
N ALA A 552 -24.24 14.24 30.64
CA ALA A 552 -23.19 13.31 31.01
C ALA A 552 -23.72 11.91 31.39
N HIS A 553 -24.89 11.83 32.02
CA HIS A 553 -25.50 10.56 32.42
C HIS A 553 -25.96 9.75 31.19
N THR A 554 -26.61 10.38 30.22
CA THR A 554 -27.06 9.74 28.99
C THR A 554 -25.86 9.29 28.13
N LEU A 555 -24.83 10.12 28.03
CA LEU A 555 -23.62 9.79 27.26
C LEU A 555 -22.88 8.58 27.86
N ALA A 556 -22.75 8.50 29.17
CA ALA A 556 -22.08 7.38 29.86
C ALA A 556 -22.81 6.02 29.70
N GLN A 557 -24.10 6.02 29.43
CA GLN A 557 -24.94 4.82 29.33
C GLN A 557 -25.10 4.28 27.91
N ARG A 558 -24.82 5.07 26.89
CA ARG A 558 -24.98 4.65 25.48
C ARG A 558 -23.69 4.17 24.86
N PRO A 559 -23.69 3.09 24.06
CA PRO A 559 -22.56 2.78 23.20
C PRO A 559 -22.30 3.92 22.21
N CYS A 560 -21.04 4.37 22.10
CA CYS A 560 -20.69 5.40 21.13
C CYS A 560 -20.80 4.85 19.71
N PHE A 561 -21.69 5.41 18.90
CA PHE A 561 -21.96 4.95 17.53
C PHE A 561 -20.84 5.31 16.52
N LEU A 562 -19.88 6.12 16.90
CA LEU A 562 -18.69 6.44 16.08
C LEU A 562 -17.53 5.48 16.32
N CYS A 563 -17.51 4.75 17.43
CA CYS A 563 -16.50 3.71 17.68
C CYS A 563 -16.66 2.53 16.71
N ALA A 564 -15.58 2.02 16.16
CA ALA A 564 -15.60 0.95 15.18
C ALA A 564 -16.36 -0.31 15.65
N SER A 565 -16.28 -0.66 16.95
CA SER A 565 -16.98 -1.81 17.54
C SER A 565 -18.52 -1.69 17.53
N ASN A 566 -19.05 -0.48 17.39
CA ASN A 566 -20.49 -0.21 17.51
C ASN A 566 -21.13 0.24 16.19
N ARG A 567 -20.36 0.32 15.13
CA ARG A 567 -20.85 0.71 13.80
C ARG A 567 -21.64 -0.43 13.16
N PRO A 568 -22.65 -0.13 12.33
CA PRO A 568 -23.27 -1.15 11.47
C PRO A 568 -22.23 -1.87 10.60
N LYS A 569 -22.41 -3.19 10.40
CA LYS A 569 -21.51 -3.99 9.57
C LYS A 569 -21.47 -3.53 8.11
N GLU A 570 -22.54 -2.93 7.65
CA GLU A 570 -22.72 -2.40 6.29
C GLU A 570 -21.98 -1.06 6.08
N GLN A 571 -21.58 -0.38 7.18
CA GLN A 571 -20.92 0.92 7.09
C GLN A 571 -19.43 0.76 6.77
N LEU A 572 -19.08 1.07 5.54
CA LEU A 572 -17.67 1.08 5.10
C LEU A 572 -16.88 2.16 5.83
N THR A 573 -15.61 1.86 6.08
CA THR A 573 -14.66 2.78 6.68
C THR A 573 -13.53 3.04 5.69
N LYS A 574 -13.30 4.31 5.33
CA LYS A 574 -12.13 4.73 4.56
C LYS A 574 -11.13 5.38 5.51
N ARG A 575 -9.98 4.77 5.70
CA ARG A 575 -8.91 5.36 6.51
C ARG A 575 -8.34 6.59 5.79
N LEU A 576 -8.18 7.70 6.49
CA LEU A 576 -7.59 8.93 5.97
C LEU A 576 -6.10 9.02 6.31
N ASP A 577 -5.77 8.73 7.56
CA ASP A 577 -4.43 8.69 8.14
C ASP A 577 -4.41 7.79 9.40
N ASP A 578 -3.43 7.98 10.29
CA ASP A 578 -3.30 7.20 11.53
C ASP A 578 -4.28 7.64 12.63
N ASP A 579 -4.90 8.80 12.51
CA ASP A 579 -5.77 9.39 13.54
C ASP A 579 -7.25 9.41 13.13
N PHE A 580 -7.57 9.51 11.83
CA PHE A 580 -8.94 9.71 11.35
C PHE A 580 -9.37 8.73 10.26
N CYS A 581 -10.67 8.49 10.20
CA CYS A 581 -11.33 7.78 9.11
C CYS A 581 -12.54 8.53 8.58
N LEU A 582 -12.98 8.20 7.36
CA LEU A 582 -14.13 8.78 6.70
C LEU A 582 -15.25 7.76 6.58
N LEU A 583 -16.45 8.15 6.97
CA LEU A 583 -17.67 7.36 6.94
C LEU A 583 -18.76 8.12 6.17
N VAL A 584 -19.56 7.42 5.37
CA VAL A 584 -20.78 8.04 4.83
C VAL A 584 -21.79 8.26 5.97
N ASN A 585 -22.28 9.48 6.11
CA ASN A 585 -23.23 9.82 7.17
C ASN A 585 -24.57 9.12 6.90
N PRO A 586 -25.11 8.30 7.84
CA PRO A 586 -26.35 7.57 7.62
C PRO A 586 -27.63 8.43 7.73
N PHE A 587 -27.51 9.67 8.22
CA PHE A 587 -28.61 10.62 8.35
C PHE A 587 -28.30 11.93 7.62
N PRO A 588 -28.34 11.92 6.27
CA PRO A 588 -27.80 13.02 5.48
C PRO A 588 -28.62 14.31 5.61
N ILE A 589 -27.94 15.44 5.50
CA ILE A 589 -28.47 16.79 5.31
C ILE A 589 -28.13 17.29 3.90
N LEU A 590 -26.97 16.86 3.41
CA LEU A 590 -26.39 17.24 2.11
C LEU A 590 -26.42 16.03 1.16
N PRO A 591 -26.50 16.24 -0.16
CA PRO A 591 -26.50 15.15 -1.16
C PRO A 591 -25.29 14.22 -1.07
N VAL A 592 -24.14 14.77 -0.69
CA VAL A 592 -22.96 14.03 -0.27
C VAL A 592 -22.62 14.49 1.13
N HIS A 593 -22.60 13.56 2.10
CA HIS A 593 -22.40 13.90 3.51
C HIS A 593 -21.56 12.81 4.21
N PHE A 594 -20.45 13.23 4.79
CA PHE A 594 -19.52 12.37 5.50
C PHE A 594 -19.41 12.75 6.99
N THR A 595 -19.11 11.76 7.81
CA THR A 595 -18.64 11.95 9.19
C THR A 595 -17.21 11.45 9.28
N ILE A 596 -16.33 12.20 9.92
CA ILE A 596 -14.90 11.95 9.97
C ILE A 596 -14.49 11.83 11.45
N PRO A 597 -14.72 10.66 12.07
CA PRO A 597 -14.37 10.45 13.47
C PRO A 597 -12.89 10.14 13.62
N ALA A 598 -12.32 10.50 14.77
CA ALA A 598 -11.06 10.00 15.25
C ALA A 598 -11.13 8.46 15.41
N LEU A 599 -10.01 7.78 15.19
CA LEU A 599 -9.92 6.31 15.35
C LEU A 599 -9.99 5.92 16.84
N HIS A 600 -9.51 6.79 17.72
CA HIS A 600 -9.58 6.62 19.16
C HIS A 600 -10.80 7.36 19.73
N HIS A 601 -11.38 6.80 20.80
CA HIS A 601 -12.51 7.42 21.49
C HIS A 601 -11.97 8.51 22.43
N GLU A 602 -12.13 9.75 22.04
CA GLU A 602 -11.73 10.93 22.78
C GLU A 602 -12.78 12.04 22.68
N PRO A 603 -12.91 12.91 23.68
CA PRO A 603 -13.92 13.96 23.68
C PRO A 603 -13.74 14.95 22.52
N GLN A 604 -14.84 15.53 22.07
CA GLN A 604 -14.87 16.56 21.04
C GLN A 604 -14.06 17.80 21.46
N ALA A 605 -12.94 18.05 20.75
CA ALA A 605 -12.06 19.20 20.97
C ALA A 605 -11.27 19.52 19.69
N ILE A 606 -11.47 20.70 19.11
CA ILE A 606 -10.93 21.03 17.78
C ILE A 606 -9.47 21.47 17.80
N LEU A 607 -8.97 22.06 18.89
CA LEU A 607 -7.69 22.75 18.91
C LEU A 607 -6.52 21.88 18.41
N SER A 608 -6.41 20.66 18.91
CA SER A 608 -5.36 19.70 18.53
C SER A 608 -5.61 19.04 17.17
N HIS A 609 -6.82 19.16 16.62
CA HIS A 609 -7.23 18.48 15.40
C HIS A 609 -7.61 19.43 14.25
N TYR A 610 -7.38 20.73 14.44
CA TYR A 610 -7.75 21.72 13.41
C TYR A 610 -6.96 21.53 12.11
N GLY A 611 -5.72 21.07 12.19
CA GLY A 611 -4.89 20.75 11.02
C GLY A 611 -5.53 19.74 10.04
N GLU A 612 -6.43 18.87 10.54
CA GLU A 612 -7.20 17.95 9.69
C GLU A 612 -8.15 18.67 8.72
N VAL A 613 -8.67 19.84 9.09
CA VAL A 613 -9.53 20.65 8.20
C VAL A 613 -8.73 21.03 6.95
N HIS A 614 -7.51 21.51 7.13
CA HIS A 614 -6.64 21.89 6.02
C HIS A 614 -6.22 20.69 5.18
N LYS A 615 -5.85 19.55 5.79
CA LYS A 615 -5.50 18.30 5.08
C LYS A 615 -6.66 17.80 4.21
N LEU A 616 -7.87 17.79 4.76
CA LEU A 616 -9.08 17.38 4.03
C LEU A 616 -9.36 18.28 2.83
N LEU A 617 -9.29 19.61 2.99
CA LEU A 617 -9.53 20.58 1.92
C LEU A 617 -8.41 20.61 0.87
N SER A 618 -7.19 20.27 1.25
CA SER A 618 -6.07 20.08 0.32
C SER A 618 -6.30 18.86 -0.57
N ARG A 619 -6.77 17.77 0.01
CA ARG A 619 -7.01 16.49 -0.68
C ARG A 619 -8.31 16.48 -1.47
N TYR A 620 -9.39 17.05 -0.93
CA TYR A 620 -10.75 17.01 -1.48
C TYR A 620 -11.27 18.43 -1.74
N LYS A 621 -11.03 18.94 -2.95
CA LYS A 621 -11.30 20.34 -3.32
C LYS A 621 -12.79 20.65 -3.46
N ALA A 622 -13.62 19.65 -3.75
CA ALA A 622 -15.07 19.79 -3.87
C ALA A 622 -15.81 19.73 -2.52
N LEU A 623 -15.10 19.52 -1.41
CA LEU A 623 -15.70 19.46 -0.08
C LEU A 623 -15.76 20.82 0.61
N MET A 624 -16.77 20.91 1.47
CA MET A 624 -16.85 21.80 2.61
C MET A 624 -16.71 20.95 3.87
N VAL A 625 -15.78 21.29 4.76
CA VAL A 625 -15.58 20.66 6.07
C VAL A 625 -16.25 21.53 7.14
N PHE A 626 -16.92 20.91 8.10
CA PHE A 626 -17.54 21.65 9.18
C PHE A 626 -17.41 20.93 10.54
N TYR A 627 -17.39 21.72 11.58
CA TYR A 627 -17.25 21.29 12.97
C TYR A 627 -18.39 21.78 13.85
N ASN A 628 -18.88 20.88 14.67
CA ASN A 628 -19.85 21.16 15.73
C ASN A 628 -19.15 20.98 17.09
N GLY A 629 -18.95 22.04 17.83
CA GLY A 629 -18.46 21.95 19.20
C GLY A 629 -19.40 21.18 20.13
N PRO A 630 -18.98 20.75 21.33
CA PRO A 630 -19.72 19.84 22.22
C PRO A 630 -21.16 20.25 22.54
N LYS A 631 -21.41 21.55 22.69
CA LYS A 631 -22.72 22.14 22.91
C LYS A 631 -23.19 23.03 21.75
N CYS A 632 -22.72 22.75 20.56
CA CYS A 632 -22.96 23.52 19.35
C CYS A 632 -23.52 22.67 18.21
N GLY A 633 -24.37 21.66 18.53
CA GLY A 633 -25.03 20.78 17.57
C GLY A 633 -24.33 19.43 17.38
N ALA A 634 -23.25 19.13 18.11
CA ALA A 634 -22.63 17.79 18.11
C ALA A 634 -23.59 16.77 18.74
N SER A 635 -23.86 15.67 18.02
CA SER A 635 -24.70 14.56 18.53
C SER A 635 -23.88 13.50 19.28
N ALA A 636 -22.56 13.51 19.13
CA ALA A 636 -21.61 12.68 19.85
C ALA A 636 -20.46 13.55 20.41
N PRO A 637 -20.72 14.39 21.44
CA PRO A 637 -19.70 15.26 22.02
C PRO A 637 -18.63 14.49 22.82
N ASP A 638 -18.83 13.20 23.02
CA ASP A 638 -17.96 12.24 23.66
C ASP A 638 -16.94 11.60 22.68
N HIS A 639 -17.05 11.89 21.38
CA HIS A 639 -16.14 11.34 20.39
C HIS A 639 -15.76 12.40 19.34
N GLN A 640 -14.47 12.71 19.27
CA GLN A 640 -13.92 13.69 18.31
C GLN A 640 -14.29 13.33 16.87
N HIS A 641 -14.92 14.25 16.18
CA HIS A 641 -15.26 14.09 14.76
C HIS A 641 -15.45 15.42 14.05
N LEU A 642 -15.09 15.43 12.78
CA LEU A 642 -15.46 16.44 11.81
C LEU A 642 -16.59 15.92 10.94
N GLN A 643 -17.21 16.80 10.17
CA GLN A 643 -18.14 16.42 9.12
C GLN A 643 -17.73 17.11 7.81
N ALA A 644 -18.13 16.53 6.69
CA ALA A 644 -17.89 17.12 5.39
C ALA A 644 -19.05 16.86 4.43
N GLY A 645 -19.21 17.74 3.47
CA GLY A 645 -20.20 17.59 2.42
C GLY A 645 -19.82 18.35 1.15
N GLU A 646 -20.65 18.25 0.13
CA GLU A 646 -20.43 18.96 -1.12
C GLU A 646 -20.41 20.47 -0.90
N SER A 647 -19.38 21.14 -1.44
CA SER A 647 -19.20 22.59 -1.33
C SER A 647 -20.22 23.37 -2.18
N GLY A 648 -20.52 24.60 -1.79
CA GLY A 648 -21.42 25.52 -2.53
C GLY A 648 -22.92 25.35 -2.21
N LEU A 649 -23.26 24.48 -1.24
CA LEU A 649 -24.67 24.20 -0.94
C LEU A 649 -25.27 25.08 0.17
N VAL A 650 -24.45 25.61 1.08
CA VAL A 650 -24.94 26.48 2.15
C VAL A 650 -25.04 27.93 1.73
N PRO A 651 -26.00 28.72 2.24
CA PRO A 651 -26.15 30.14 1.91
C PRO A 651 -24.89 30.97 2.11
N LEU A 652 -24.14 30.76 3.17
CA LEU A 652 -22.87 31.44 3.45
C LEU A 652 -21.88 31.34 2.26
N GLN A 653 -21.74 30.16 1.67
CA GLN A 653 -20.86 29.97 0.50
C GLN A 653 -21.45 30.57 -0.79
N ARG A 654 -22.78 30.47 -0.99
CA ARG A 654 -23.45 31.02 -2.17
C ARG A 654 -23.31 32.53 -2.24
N GLU A 655 -23.40 33.20 -1.10
CA GLU A 655 -23.27 34.66 -0.98
C GLU A 655 -21.81 35.10 -0.79
N TRP A 656 -20.85 34.20 -0.77
CA TRP A 656 -19.47 34.49 -0.43
C TRP A 656 -18.86 35.60 -1.27
N LYS A 657 -19.06 35.57 -2.59
CA LYS A 657 -18.57 36.63 -3.51
C LYS A 657 -19.04 38.04 -3.16
N ARG A 658 -20.20 38.15 -2.52
CA ARG A 658 -20.72 39.42 -2.02
C ARG A 658 -20.14 39.73 -0.65
N MET A 659 -20.12 38.76 0.25
CA MET A 659 -19.72 38.94 1.67
C MET A 659 -18.24 39.26 1.80
N GLN A 660 -17.38 38.64 1.00
CA GLN A 660 -15.93 38.86 1.07
C GLN A 660 -15.54 40.35 0.82
N LYS A 661 -16.38 41.12 0.10
CA LYS A 661 -16.16 42.56 -0.14
C LYS A 661 -16.42 43.43 1.08
N SER A 662 -17.11 42.91 2.07
CA SER A 662 -17.47 43.61 3.30
C SER A 662 -16.75 43.05 4.54
N LEU A 663 -15.71 42.26 4.36
CA LEU A 663 -14.85 41.78 5.45
C LEU A 663 -14.06 42.94 6.06
N GLU A 664 -14.06 43.03 7.39
CA GLU A 664 -13.28 43.99 8.13
C GLU A 664 -12.00 43.33 8.64
N PRO A 665 -10.79 43.71 8.15
CA PRO A 665 -9.54 43.07 8.59
C PRO A 665 -9.29 43.32 10.09
N ILE A 666 -8.87 42.27 10.79
CA ILE A 666 -8.50 42.32 12.22
C ILE A 666 -7.00 42.17 12.36
N VAL A 667 -6.43 41.14 11.73
CA VAL A 667 -5.02 40.80 11.71
C VAL A 667 -4.63 40.37 10.29
N THR A 668 -3.50 40.83 9.81
CA THR A 668 -2.97 40.52 8.49
C THR A 668 -1.51 40.05 8.66
N LEU A 669 -1.23 38.77 8.32
CA LEU A 669 0.14 38.26 8.27
C LEU A 669 0.83 38.65 6.97
N ASN A 670 0.11 38.60 5.83
CA ASN A 670 0.51 39.05 4.50
C ASN A 670 -0.75 39.21 3.61
N GLU A 671 -0.60 39.57 2.34
CA GLU A 671 -1.70 39.84 1.40
C GLU A 671 -2.74 38.70 1.29
N ASP A 672 -2.32 37.46 1.49
CA ASP A 672 -3.14 36.26 1.30
C ASP A 672 -3.56 35.55 2.61
N ASN A 673 -3.03 35.99 3.76
CA ASN A 673 -3.23 35.32 5.04
C ASN A 673 -3.65 36.35 6.12
N ASP A 674 -4.92 36.27 6.54
CA ASP A 674 -5.48 37.23 7.50
C ASP A 674 -6.63 36.61 8.34
N VAL A 675 -7.03 37.35 9.37
CA VAL A 675 -8.29 37.19 10.10
C VAL A 675 -9.14 38.43 9.90
N CYS A 676 -10.39 38.24 9.46
CA CYS A 676 -11.36 39.29 9.24
C CYS A 676 -12.63 39.10 10.07
N LEU A 677 -13.33 40.17 10.35
CA LEU A 677 -14.68 40.14 10.88
C LEU A 677 -15.69 40.12 9.72
N LEU A 678 -16.59 39.14 9.73
CA LEU A 678 -17.79 39.08 8.90
C LEU A 678 -18.98 39.59 9.73
N ARG A 679 -19.39 40.83 9.49
CA ARG A 679 -20.48 41.49 10.23
C ARG A 679 -21.86 41.30 9.54
N TYR A 680 -21.87 41.32 8.22
CA TYR A 680 -23.09 41.35 7.41
C TYR A 680 -23.58 39.96 6.97
N PHE A 681 -23.60 39.02 7.92
CA PHE A 681 -24.36 37.77 7.84
C PHE A 681 -25.42 37.78 8.95
N VAL A 682 -26.15 36.69 9.19
CA VAL A 682 -27.19 36.61 10.22
C VAL A 682 -26.64 36.79 11.63
N VAL A 683 -25.44 36.25 11.86
CA VAL A 683 -24.65 36.42 13.11
C VAL A 683 -23.26 36.86 12.77
N PRO A 684 -22.58 37.62 13.65
CA PRO A 684 -21.19 37.97 13.41
C PRO A 684 -20.31 36.75 13.49
N ALA A 685 -19.30 36.68 12.62
CA ALA A 685 -18.34 35.57 12.55
C ALA A 685 -16.92 36.05 12.26
N LEU A 686 -15.93 35.23 12.59
CA LEU A 686 -14.54 35.46 12.25
C LEU A 686 -14.17 34.62 11.02
N VAL A 687 -13.49 35.24 10.07
CA VAL A 687 -13.06 34.60 8.83
C VAL A 687 -11.54 34.51 8.81
N ILE A 688 -11.02 33.31 8.73
CA ILE A 688 -9.61 33.04 8.50
C ILE A 688 -9.42 32.79 7.00
N ARG A 689 -8.54 33.53 6.37
CA ARG A 689 -8.09 33.27 4.99
C ARG A 689 -6.63 32.89 5.01
N SER A 690 -6.27 31.79 4.33
CA SER A 690 -4.90 31.27 4.34
C SER A 690 -4.55 30.58 3.02
N THR A 691 -3.26 30.48 2.73
CA THR A 691 -2.73 29.77 1.54
C THR A 691 -1.82 28.60 1.92
N SER A 692 -1.55 28.40 3.22
CA SER A 692 -0.74 27.29 3.74
C SER A 692 -1.30 26.74 5.05
N ALA A 693 -0.99 25.46 5.34
CA ALA A 693 -1.38 24.82 6.60
C ALA A 693 -0.83 25.55 7.82
N GLU A 694 0.44 25.97 7.77
CA GLU A 694 1.12 26.66 8.87
C GLU A 694 0.45 28.00 9.19
N SER A 695 0.12 28.80 8.17
CA SER A 695 -0.57 30.07 8.35
C SER A 695 -2.00 29.86 8.85
N ASP A 696 -2.69 28.83 8.35
CA ASP A 696 -4.06 28.49 8.75
C ASP A 696 -4.13 28.12 10.23
N GLU A 697 -3.29 27.19 10.68
CA GLU A 697 -3.21 26.77 12.08
C GLU A 697 -2.81 27.90 13.01
N LYS A 698 -1.83 28.71 12.63
CA LYS A 698 -1.36 29.86 13.40
C LYS A 698 -2.50 30.86 13.63
N LEU A 699 -3.22 31.22 12.56
CA LEU A 699 -4.34 32.17 12.65
C LEU A 699 -5.51 31.58 13.44
N PHE A 700 -5.80 30.29 13.26
CA PHE A 700 -6.85 29.62 14.05
C PHE A 700 -6.50 29.56 15.53
N HIS A 701 -5.27 29.22 15.90
CA HIS A 701 -4.83 29.23 17.30
C HIS A 701 -4.94 30.61 17.95
N LEU A 702 -4.64 31.69 17.20
CA LEU A 702 -4.84 33.05 17.67
C LEU A 702 -6.32 33.34 17.94
N VAL A 703 -7.20 33.03 16.99
CA VAL A 703 -8.65 33.17 17.12
C VAL A 703 -9.17 32.36 18.31
N TYR A 704 -8.81 31.07 18.39
CA TYR A 704 -9.29 30.15 19.42
C TYR A 704 -8.98 30.66 20.85
N LYS A 705 -7.77 31.15 21.11
CA LYS A 705 -7.32 31.67 22.40
C LYS A 705 -8.09 32.91 22.84
N CYS A 706 -8.63 33.65 21.89
CA CYS A 706 -9.35 34.89 22.16
C CYS A 706 -10.87 34.70 22.33
N LEU A 707 -11.40 33.50 21.98
CA LEU A 707 -12.80 33.18 22.18
C LEU A 707 -13.15 33.01 23.67
N PRO A 708 -14.41 33.34 24.07
CA PRO A 708 -14.83 33.17 25.45
C PRO A 708 -14.95 31.69 25.83
N LEU A 709 -14.15 31.26 26.82
CA LEU A 709 -14.25 29.95 27.43
C LEU A 709 -15.07 30.07 28.71
N ARG A 710 -16.10 29.27 28.86
CA ARG A 710 -16.99 29.21 30.04
C ARG A 710 -16.44 28.28 31.11
N ASP A 711 -16.77 28.57 32.36
CA ASP A 711 -16.39 27.70 33.46
C ASP A 711 -16.95 26.28 33.29
N GLY A 712 -16.04 25.29 33.37
CA GLY A 712 -16.37 23.86 33.23
C GLY A 712 -16.50 23.37 31.79
N GLU A 713 -16.28 24.20 30.77
CA GLU A 713 -16.20 23.76 29.37
C GLU A 713 -14.75 23.43 28.96
N THR A 714 -14.59 22.45 28.10
CA THR A 714 -13.29 21.99 27.60
C THR A 714 -12.76 22.85 26.45
N GLU A 715 -13.66 23.52 25.72
CA GLU A 715 -13.33 24.43 24.62
C GLU A 715 -14.37 25.57 24.50
N PRO A 716 -14.04 26.69 23.83
CA PRO A 716 -15.01 27.71 23.50
C PRO A 716 -16.15 27.19 22.65
N MET A 717 -17.37 27.64 22.93
CA MET A 717 -18.54 27.27 22.14
C MET A 717 -18.44 27.87 20.74
N MET A 718 -18.33 27.01 19.69
CA MET A 718 -18.23 27.48 18.31
C MET A 718 -18.74 26.44 17.31
N ASN A 719 -19.06 26.93 16.12
CA ASN A 719 -19.14 26.15 14.90
C ASN A 719 -18.08 26.64 13.91
N ILE A 720 -17.57 25.75 13.06
CA ILE A 720 -16.62 26.09 11.99
C ILE A 720 -17.20 25.55 10.69
N VAL A 721 -17.10 26.35 9.63
CA VAL A 721 -17.37 25.94 8.25
C VAL A 721 -16.20 26.37 7.40
N ALA A 722 -15.55 25.42 6.72
CA ALA A 722 -14.36 25.67 5.95
C ALA A 722 -14.46 25.09 4.54
N TRP A 723 -13.91 25.80 3.56
CA TRP A 723 -13.85 25.34 2.16
C TRP A 723 -12.64 25.95 1.43
N ARG A 724 -12.43 25.54 0.20
CA ARG A 724 -11.36 26.05 -0.64
C ARG A 724 -11.92 26.96 -1.74
N GLU A 725 -11.33 28.14 -1.90
CA GLU A 725 -11.63 29.08 -3.00
C GLU A 725 -10.33 29.31 -3.83
N GLY A 726 -10.20 28.57 -4.92
CA GLY A 726 -8.97 28.60 -5.71
C GLY A 726 -7.74 28.08 -4.93
N ARG A 727 -6.78 28.97 -4.64
CA ARG A 727 -5.59 28.66 -3.81
C ARG A 727 -5.80 28.95 -2.33
N GLN A 728 -6.85 29.67 -1.98
CA GLN A 728 -7.10 30.15 -0.63
C GLN A 728 -8.00 29.18 0.13
N TYR A 729 -7.69 28.90 1.39
CA TYR A 729 -8.51 28.22 2.36
C TYR A 729 -9.28 29.25 3.16
N ILE A 730 -10.58 29.04 3.26
CA ILE A 730 -11.51 29.91 3.98
C ILE A 730 -12.07 29.11 5.15
N SER A 731 -11.86 29.59 6.38
CA SER A 731 -12.46 29.04 7.58
C SER A 731 -13.30 30.11 8.29
N VAL A 732 -14.59 29.87 8.38
CA VAL A 732 -15.53 30.75 9.09
C VAL A 732 -15.80 30.18 10.46
N VAL A 733 -15.29 30.84 11.50
CA VAL A 733 -15.51 30.50 12.91
C VAL A 733 -16.70 31.31 13.43
N ILE A 734 -17.72 30.61 13.87
CA ILE A 734 -18.97 31.19 14.37
C ILE A 734 -19.05 30.93 15.89
N PRO A 735 -18.68 31.89 16.75
CA PRO A 735 -18.78 31.74 18.20
C PRO A 735 -20.25 31.64 18.64
N ARG A 736 -20.49 30.81 19.67
CA ARG A 736 -21.84 30.50 20.15
C ARG A 736 -22.09 30.99 21.56
N GLU A 737 -23.32 31.47 21.78
CA GLU A 737 -23.83 31.89 23.10
C GLU A 737 -24.66 30.78 23.75
N LYS A 738 -25.54 30.12 22.99
CA LYS A 738 -26.47 29.10 23.49
C LYS A 738 -26.37 27.81 22.66
N HIS A 739 -26.60 26.68 23.29
CA HIS A 739 -26.78 25.40 22.62
C HIS A 739 -28.03 25.38 21.73
N ARG A 740 -29.17 25.85 22.29
CA ARG A 740 -30.49 25.85 21.64
C ARG A 740 -31.16 27.18 21.88
N PRO A 741 -32.03 27.64 20.94
CA PRO A 741 -32.82 28.82 21.10
C PRO A 741 -33.93 28.61 22.14
N ASP A 742 -34.51 29.69 22.66
CA ASP A 742 -35.55 29.63 23.71
C ASP A 742 -36.79 28.88 23.20
N CYS A 743 -37.19 29.09 21.96
CA CYS A 743 -38.31 28.41 21.32
C CYS A 743 -38.22 26.86 21.30
N TYR A 744 -37.04 26.28 21.51
CA TYR A 744 -36.86 24.81 21.62
C TYR A 744 -37.57 24.27 22.86
N SER A 745 -37.52 25.01 23.95
CA SER A 745 -38.06 24.65 25.28
C SER A 745 -39.48 25.18 25.52
N ASP A 746 -40.03 26.04 24.64
CA ASP A 746 -41.35 26.57 24.73
C ASP A 746 -42.43 25.46 24.68
N GLU A 747 -43.65 25.76 25.13
CA GLU A 747 -44.78 24.88 25.06
C GLU A 747 -45.82 25.34 24.01
N GLY A 748 -46.62 24.39 23.53
CA GLY A 748 -47.71 24.65 22.60
C GLY A 748 -47.24 25.19 21.24
N GLU A 749 -47.96 26.17 20.70
CA GLU A 749 -47.74 26.72 19.35
C GLU A 749 -46.43 27.50 19.19
N LYS A 750 -45.84 27.96 20.28
CA LYS A 750 -44.56 28.70 20.28
C LYS A 750 -43.36 27.77 20.15
N ARG A 751 -43.53 26.50 20.40
CA ARG A 751 -42.46 25.53 20.31
C ARG A 751 -42.02 25.29 18.87
N LEU A 752 -40.71 25.48 18.63
CA LEU A 752 -40.03 25.13 17.39
C LEU A 752 -38.92 24.13 17.71
N LEU A 753 -38.99 22.94 17.13
CA LEU A 753 -37.97 21.90 17.37
C LEU A 753 -36.76 22.11 16.45
N VAL A 754 -35.89 23.04 16.85
CA VAL A 754 -34.68 23.41 16.11
C VAL A 754 -33.48 23.42 17.05
N SER A 755 -32.41 22.73 16.65
CA SER A 755 -31.14 22.64 17.43
C SER A 755 -29.96 22.97 16.50
N PRO A 756 -29.61 24.24 16.33
CA PRO A 756 -28.69 24.70 15.33
C PRO A 756 -27.28 24.13 15.49
N GLY A 757 -26.75 23.55 14.41
CA GLY A 757 -25.35 23.19 14.23
C GLY A 757 -24.65 24.05 13.16
N ALA A 758 -23.46 23.66 12.69
CA ALA A 758 -22.65 24.42 11.75
C ALA A 758 -23.39 24.75 10.44
N LEU A 759 -24.16 23.79 9.88
CA LEU A 759 -24.94 24.02 8.66
C LEU A 759 -26.06 25.03 8.88
N ASP A 760 -26.75 24.95 10.04
CA ASP A 760 -27.78 25.89 10.39
C ASP A 760 -27.19 27.30 10.56
N MET A 761 -26.09 27.41 11.30
CA MET A 761 -25.41 28.67 11.54
C MET A 761 -24.81 29.27 10.25
N SER A 762 -24.57 28.47 9.23
CA SER A 762 -24.16 28.91 7.88
C SER A 762 -25.34 29.20 6.94
N GLY A 763 -26.58 29.21 7.49
CA GLY A 763 -27.78 29.65 6.81
C GLY A 763 -28.67 28.54 6.24
N LEU A 764 -28.30 27.24 6.35
CA LEU A 764 -29.16 26.11 5.99
C LEU A 764 -29.84 25.56 7.23
N LEU A 765 -31.00 26.11 7.59
CA LEU A 765 -31.74 25.75 8.78
C LEU A 765 -32.54 24.44 8.59
N ILE A 766 -32.27 23.44 9.44
CA ILE A 766 -32.91 22.11 9.35
C ILE A 766 -34.05 22.01 10.36
N VAL A 767 -35.25 21.71 9.87
CA VAL A 767 -36.46 21.58 10.65
C VAL A 767 -37.01 20.16 10.50
N PRO A 768 -37.14 19.36 11.58
CA PRO A 768 -37.58 17.97 11.48
C PRO A 768 -39.09 17.79 11.49
N ARG A 769 -39.87 18.79 11.87
CA ARG A 769 -41.36 18.72 11.89
C ARG A 769 -41.95 19.59 10.78
N GLU A 770 -42.92 19.03 10.04
CA GLU A 770 -43.55 19.73 8.93
C GLU A 770 -44.38 20.96 9.40
N GLU A 771 -44.99 20.87 10.56
CA GLU A 771 -45.70 21.99 11.15
C GLU A 771 -44.79 23.19 11.45
N ASP A 772 -43.57 22.94 11.97
CA ASP A 772 -42.56 23.96 12.21
C ASP A 772 -42.03 24.55 10.92
N PHE A 773 -41.79 23.70 9.90
CA PHE A 773 -41.40 24.16 8.59
C PHE A 773 -42.41 25.10 7.95
N ASN A 774 -43.71 24.78 8.05
CA ASN A 774 -44.74 25.57 7.44
C ASN A 774 -44.93 26.93 8.13
N LYS A 775 -44.90 26.98 9.46
CA LYS A 775 -45.11 28.20 10.24
C LYS A 775 -43.92 29.12 10.39
N LEU A 776 -42.70 28.61 10.17
CA LEU A 776 -41.47 29.38 10.38
C LEU A 776 -41.37 30.56 9.40
N THR A 777 -41.23 31.77 9.94
CA THR A 777 -41.03 33.04 9.22
C THR A 777 -39.52 33.39 9.13
N GLU A 778 -39.19 34.35 8.26
CA GLU A 778 -37.81 34.88 8.15
C GLU A 778 -37.31 35.48 9.47
N THR A 779 -38.13 36.34 10.12
CA THR A 779 -37.80 36.94 11.41
C THR A 779 -37.55 35.90 12.48
N GLN A 780 -38.36 34.84 12.56
CA GLN A 780 -38.20 33.76 13.53
C GLN A 780 -36.91 32.96 13.23
N ALA A 781 -36.62 32.67 11.98
CA ALA A 781 -35.41 31.96 11.58
C ALA A 781 -34.14 32.74 11.93
N GLU A 782 -34.15 34.06 11.67
CA GLU A 782 -33.04 34.95 12.10
C GLU A 782 -32.91 35.03 13.61
N THR A 783 -34.01 35.13 14.33
CA THR A 783 -34.01 35.19 15.81
C THR A 783 -33.39 33.94 16.41
N ILE A 784 -33.76 32.74 15.90
CA ILE A 784 -33.20 31.45 16.29
C ILE A 784 -31.67 31.47 16.20
N LEU A 785 -31.12 31.94 15.07
CA LEU A 785 -29.69 31.98 14.86
C LEU A 785 -29.01 33.06 15.72
N LYS A 786 -29.60 34.24 15.83
CA LYS A 786 -29.10 35.36 16.68
C LYS A 786 -29.06 34.99 18.16
N GLU A 787 -30.05 34.26 18.67
CA GLU A 787 -30.01 33.76 20.06
C GLU A 787 -28.90 32.74 20.31
N CYS A 788 -28.58 31.94 19.31
CA CYS A 788 -27.54 30.93 19.42
C CYS A 788 -26.15 31.48 19.20
N GLY A 789 -25.94 32.52 18.38
CA GLY A 789 -24.68 33.21 18.17
C GLY A 789 -24.34 34.21 19.29
N VAL A 790 -23.09 34.66 19.36
CA VAL A 790 -22.67 35.70 20.28
C VAL A 790 -23.21 37.06 19.85
N THR A 791 -23.35 37.96 20.83
CA THR A 791 -23.81 39.35 20.58
C THR A 791 -22.72 40.17 19.88
N GLU A 792 -23.11 41.26 19.23
CA GLU A 792 -22.14 42.23 18.63
C GLU A 792 -21.13 42.74 19.66
N LYS A 793 -21.58 42.97 20.91
CA LYS A 793 -20.71 43.41 21.99
C LYS A 793 -19.65 42.34 22.33
N THR A 794 -20.03 41.10 22.50
CA THR A 794 -19.10 39.99 22.77
C THR A 794 -18.15 39.79 21.61
N MET A 795 -18.63 39.91 20.37
CA MET A 795 -17.74 39.83 19.19
C MET A 795 -16.71 40.96 19.16
N GLN A 796 -17.12 42.16 19.53
CA GLN A 796 -16.18 43.31 19.59
C GLN A 796 -15.07 43.06 20.63
N GLU A 797 -15.42 42.51 21.79
CA GLU A 797 -14.45 42.13 22.83
C GLU A 797 -13.47 41.05 22.33
N VAL A 798 -13.95 40.07 21.53
CA VAL A 798 -13.10 39.09 20.90
C VAL A 798 -12.14 39.72 19.89
N VAL A 799 -12.63 40.62 19.05
CA VAL A 799 -11.82 41.34 18.06
C VAL A 799 -10.70 42.13 18.74
N GLU A 800 -10.98 42.82 19.85
CA GLU A 800 -9.99 43.55 20.62
C GLU A 800 -8.92 42.62 21.19
N ARG A 801 -9.30 41.50 21.78
CA ARG A 801 -8.34 40.48 22.28
C ARG A 801 -7.46 39.91 21.16
N ILE A 802 -8.04 39.66 19.96
CA ILE A 802 -7.24 39.20 18.81
C ILE A 802 -6.18 40.23 18.42
N LYS A 803 -6.54 41.54 18.39
CA LYS A 803 -5.61 42.63 18.09
C LYS A 803 -4.50 42.76 19.14
N GLU A 804 -4.81 42.53 20.41
CA GLU A 804 -3.85 42.59 21.52
C GLU A 804 -2.87 41.43 21.57
N ASN A 805 -3.26 40.26 21.04
CA ASN A 805 -2.47 39.02 21.09
C ASN A 805 -1.76 38.68 19.77
N ASN A 806 -1.80 39.59 18.81
CA ASN A 806 -1.16 39.41 17.50
C ASN A 806 0.32 39.77 17.48
#